data_337799f3e5ac928b65a10cdd790f30ac
#
_entry.id   337799f3e5ac928b65a10cdd790f30ac
#
_cell.length_a   1.000
_cell.length_b   1.000
_cell.length_c   1.000
_cell.angle_alpha   90.00
_cell.angle_beta   90.00
_cell.angle_gamma   90.00
#
_symmetry.space_group_name_H-M   'P 1'
#
loop_
_entity.id
_entity.type
_entity.pdbx_description
1 polymer ?
#
loop_
_entity_poly.entity_id
_entity_poly.type
_entity_poly.pdbx_seq_one_letter_code
_entity_poly.pdbx_strand_id
1 'polypeptide(L)'
;MRKAQKEEILDFINSLHQAHEEIKEALKQKNVMLMQNMISEAQEFAVSLGTIIEKLEGEGHMTVSYIEEYCEILFRIFEDVSKNELNENKVYKVLRRQLVKIENSVKNDIPIRIEMVFFPYKASMWDSLESVYLAAKEDPDCDVYCIPIPYYDLNPDRSFGQMHYEGEEYPKDIEVIDYKTYNFEERKPDVIYTHYPYDHCNLVTSIHPKYYTSNLKKYTDCLVYIPYYATSGGMSEGQRLCPAYINADYIVIQSPKMRDYFDERIPDEKFLPFGSPKFDRVLNKCKNPPELSEEWKEKMYDGDGRKKKVIFYNTSLGDMLANTENFLKKMEYVFKCFEEREDVCLLWRPHPLMNATLDSLRPEFRTAYEELRRKYIESGLGIYDATSDVTGSVALSDAYIGDAGSSITSLFGVSGKPIFILNNSILEEPGENGWWKDINIGFNYFEQDRFTVAQGNKLYVSAPYQYDYKYCCNLAEEEYKNLYSIIHEIDGKWYACPYYACNILVIGKMGVEKTIELEKKVQEGIMFSCSYKYDTYLLLIPLNYPSVVRYDTATGEVNYFTENVNVCVKEKNGQKITGCSWIYHGSLYIMSPMDNLVYKLDIRSGESNIIEIPIQSKCGGDTAVEYKNELWIMPYDGQVIVCWNPETNEVREYGGFPDGFLCKNPAGNVVCEEKPFGTPIHYGKYLYLPSWWSNMSLQLDMETGIFKRWIPAFESEDENSVLGGKWTFLFGQAGEKKDDFMIYSYSKRRLYSINLKNNIYQEIKIRFDMDELENNEAGFCEETLHLPYACIENHFNTLSRFLRQGTVGNAFDREKQINAYRKVNVNHEGNCGKKVYDFIKNNL
;
A
#
# COMPACT_ATOMS: atom_id res chain seq x y z
N MET A 1 38.59 -0.12 -25.03
CA MET A 1 38.87 -1.49 -24.52
C MET A 1 38.12 -1.70 -23.17
N ARG A 2 37.54 -2.89 -22.93
CA ARG A 2 36.89 -3.19 -21.63
C ARG A 2 37.89 -3.35 -20.50
N LYS A 3 37.49 -3.08 -19.26
CA LYS A 3 38.33 -3.19 -18.05
C LYS A 3 38.99 -4.59 -17.94
N ALA A 4 38.19 -5.66 -18.03
CA ALA A 4 38.70 -7.03 -17.95
C ALA A 4 39.72 -7.37 -19.02
N GLN A 5 39.50 -6.88 -20.26
CA GLN A 5 40.46 -7.08 -21.34
C GLN A 5 41.79 -6.31 -21.12
N LYS A 6 41.68 -5.09 -20.56
CA LYS A 6 42.86 -4.28 -20.23
C LYS A 6 43.68 -4.92 -19.11
N GLU A 7 43.02 -5.51 -18.11
CA GLU A 7 43.67 -6.27 -17.03
C GLU A 7 44.39 -7.51 -17.59
N GLU A 8 43.74 -8.28 -18.46
CA GLU A 8 44.33 -9.44 -19.11
C GLU A 8 45.57 -9.06 -19.96
N ILE A 9 45.50 -7.94 -20.70
CA ILE A 9 46.61 -7.42 -21.45
C ILE A 9 47.78 -7.02 -20.54
N LEU A 10 47.51 -6.41 -19.38
CA LEU A 10 48.55 -6.07 -18.42
C LEU A 10 49.17 -7.32 -17.77
N ASP A 11 48.39 -8.38 -17.56
CA ASP A 11 48.93 -9.68 -17.10
C ASP A 11 49.81 -10.35 -18.14
N PHE A 12 49.47 -10.23 -19.45
CA PHE A 12 50.34 -10.64 -20.53
C PHE A 12 51.65 -9.86 -20.54
N ILE A 13 51.61 -8.53 -20.36
CA ILE A 13 52.78 -7.68 -20.24
C ILE A 13 53.66 -8.09 -19.04
N ASN A 14 53.04 -8.41 -17.89
CA ASN A 14 53.75 -8.91 -16.72
C ASN A 14 54.48 -10.24 -17.00
N SER A 15 53.89 -11.13 -17.80
CA SER A 15 54.50 -12.37 -18.23
C SER A 15 55.74 -12.11 -19.12
N LEU A 16 55.67 -11.10 -20.00
CA LEU A 16 56.83 -10.65 -20.77
C LEU A 16 57.93 -10.05 -19.88
N HIS A 17 57.61 -9.33 -18.81
CA HIS A 17 58.60 -8.89 -17.82
C HIS A 17 59.34 -10.04 -17.17
N GLN A 18 58.66 -11.14 -16.85
CA GLN A 18 59.27 -12.36 -16.29
C GLN A 18 60.17 -13.02 -17.34
N ALA A 19 59.70 -13.15 -18.58
CA ALA A 19 60.52 -13.67 -19.68
C ALA A 19 61.85 -12.88 -19.90
N HIS A 20 61.87 -11.57 -19.65
CA HIS A 20 63.09 -10.76 -19.74
C HIS A 20 64.11 -11.14 -18.67
N GLU A 21 63.71 -11.48 -17.46
CA GLU A 21 64.63 -11.96 -16.42
C GLU A 21 65.20 -13.31 -16.79
N GLU A 22 64.42 -14.18 -17.42
CA GLU A 22 64.87 -15.50 -17.87
C GLU A 22 65.80 -15.38 -19.05
N ILE A 23 65.50 -14.51 -20.04
CA ILE A 23 66.38 -14.17 -21.18
C ILE A 23 67.73 -13.66 -20.64
N LYS A 24 67.71 -12.77 -19.64
CA LYS A 24 68.95 -12.24 -19.04
C LYS A 24 69.79 -13.33 -18.36
N GLU A 25 69.15 -14.27 -17.73
CA GLU A 25 69.83 -15.39 -17.05
C GLU A 25 70.40 -16.38 -18.08
N ALA A 26 69.62 -16.66 -19.15
CA ALA A 26 70.09 -17.48 -20.26
C ALA A 26 71.31 -16.85 -20.98
N LEU A 27 71.36 -15.50 -21.15
CA LEU A 27 72.50 -14.74 -21.64
C LEU A 27 73.73 -14.91 -20.75
N LYS A 28 73.62 -14.82 -19.43
CA LYS A 28 74.72 -15.05 -18.50
C LYS A 28 75.28 -16.47 -18.62
N GLN A 29 74.39 -17.45 -18.80
CA GLN A 29 74.78 -18.85 -18.97
C GLN A 29 75.33 -19.17 -20.38
N LYS A 30 75.29 -18.22 -21.31
CA LYS A 30 75.68 -18.37 -22.76
C LYS A 30 74.92 -19.52 -23.44
N ASN A 31 73.73 -19.79 -23.11
CA ASN A 31 72.89 -20.82 -23.71
C ASN A 31 72.10 -20.27 -24.89
N VAL A 32 72.78 -20.30 -26.09
CA VAL A 32 72.31 -19.72 -27.36
C VAL A 32 70.96 -20.32 -27.75
N MET A 33 70.79 -21.64 -27.64
CA MET A 33 69.62 -22.32 -28.12
C MET A 33 68.37 -21.94 -27.18
N LEU A 34 68.61 -21.89 -25.91
CA LEU A 34 67.51 -21.48 -24.96
C LEU A 34 67.10 -20.02 -25.20
N MET A 35 68.06 -19.12 -25.38
CA MET A 35 67.84 -17.72 -25.68
C MET A 35 66.99 -17.50 -26.93
N GLN A 36 67.39 -18.18 -28.04
CA GLN A 36 66.68 -18.08 -29.29
C GLN A 36 65.21 -18.54 -29.18
N ASN A 37 64.97 -19.65 -28.47
CA ASN A 37 63.63 -20.12 -28.21
C ASN A 37 62.79 -19.08 -27.41
N MET A 38 63.38 -18.58 -26.31
CA MET A 38 62.70 -17.61 -25.45
C MET A 38 62.38 -16.27 -26.15
N ILE A 39 63.30 -15.80 -27.00
CA ILE A 39 63.13 -14.58 -27.82
C ILE A 39 62.01 -14.80 -28.85
N SER A 40 61.99 -15.97 -29.51
CA SER A 40 60.93 -16.32 -30.46
C SER A 40 59.62 -16.42 -29.83
N GLU A 41 59.45 -17.08 -28.65
CA GLU A 41 58.23 -17.16 -27.88
C GLU A 41 57.78 -15.76 -27.45
N ALA A 42 58.70 -14.91 -26.94
CA ALA A 42 58.35 -13.53 -26.57
C ALA A 42 57.91 -12.70 -27.79
N GLN A 43 58.44 -12.94 -28.97
CA GLN A 43 58.01 -12.26 -30.19
C GLN A 43 56.63 -12.72 -30.66
N GLU A 44 56.39 -14.03 -30.68
CA GLU A 44 55.03 -14.58 -30.98
C GLU A 44 53.97 -14.04 -30.05
N PHE A 45 54.32 -13.96 -28.76
CA PHE A 45 53.46 -13.42 -27.74
C PHE A 45 53.17 -11.92 -27.96
N ALA A 46 54.19 -11.14 -28.28
CA ALA A 46 54.04 -9.71 -28.58
C ALA A 46 53.22 -9.45 -29.84
N VAL A 47 53.39 -10.26 -30.90
CA VAL A 47 52.59 -10.19 -32.13
C VAL A 47 51.12 -10.49 -31.82
N SER A 48 50.84 -11.51 -31.01
CA SER A 48 49.47 -11.84 -30.58
C SER A 48 48.87 -10.68 -29.81
N LEU A 49 49.62 -10.08 -28.88
CA LEU A 49 49.20 -8.93 -28.10
C LEU A 49 48.88 -7.71 -28.98
N GLY A 50 49.76 -7.42 -29.94
CA GLY A 50 49.55 -6.35 -30.91
C GLY A 50 48.27 -6.54 -31.73
N THR A 51 48.06 -7.75 -32.23
CA THR A 51 46.84 -8.10 -32.99
C THR A 51 45.56 -7.95 -32.17
N ILE A 52 45.59 -8.32 -30.89
CA ILE A 52 44.45 -8.13 -29.99
C ILE A 52 44.15 -6.64 -29.80
N ILE A 53 45.18 -5.83 -29.53
CA ILE A 53 45.00 -4.38 -29.32
C ILE A 53 44.55 -3.70 -30.62
N GLU A 54 45.11 -4.04 -31.75
CA GLU A 54 44.71 -3.52 -33.06
C GLU A 54 43.24 -3.82 -33.38
N LYS A 55 42.79 -5.03 -33.10
CA LYS A 55 41.42 -5.43 -33.30
C LYS A 55 40.44 -4.66 -32.38
N LEU A 56 40.87 -4.30 -31.17
CA LEU A 56 40.03 -3.62 -30.18
C LEU A 56 40.02 -2.09 -30.31
N GLU A 57 41.16 -1.50 -30.67
CA GLU A 57 41.37 -0.04 -30.70
C GLU A 57 41.53 0.54 -32.11
N GLY A 58 41.63 -0.32 -33.12
CA GLY A 58 41.81 0.05 -34.54
C GLY A 58 43.24 0.09 -35.00
N GLU A 59 43.37 0.05 -36.34
CA GLU A 59 44.64 0.15 -37.03
C GLU A 59 45.32 1.49 -36.73
N GLY A 60 46.64 1.44 -36.44
CA GLY A 60 47.43 2.65 -36.20
C GLY A 60 47.41 3.20 -34.79
N HIS A 61 46.84 2.48 -33.83
CA HIS A 61 46.92 2.89 -32.41
C HIS A 61 48.38 2.89 -31.94
N MET A 62 48.80 3.94 -31.20
CA MET A 62 50.18 4.17 -30.78
C MET A 62 50.79 2.99 -30.02
N THR A 63 49.98 2.27 -29.21
CA THR A 63 50.41 1.08 -28.46
C THR A 63 50.88 -0.04 -29.40
N VAL A 64 50.18 -0.23 -30.53
CA VAL A 64 50.57 -1.22 -31.58
C VAL A 64 51.94 -0.89 -32.13
N SER A 65 52.20 0.37 -32.49
CA SER A 65 53.51 0.82 -32.96
C SER A 65 54.62 0.56 -31.93
N TYR A 66 54.37 0.71 -30.65
CA TYR A 66 55.31 0.38 -29.59
C TYR A 66 55.57 -1.12 -29.47
N ILE A 67 54.60 -1.96 -29.76
CA ILE A 67 54.74 -3.41 -29.80
C ILE A 67 55.51 -3.84 -31.04
N GLU A 68 55.27 -3.21 -32.18
CA GLU A 68 56.07 -3.42 -33.39
C GLU A 68 57.53 -3.08 -33.15
N GLU A 69 57.81 -1.90 -32.54
CA GLU A 69 59.21 -1.55 -32.15
C GLU A 69 59.83 -2.61 -31.22
N TYR A 70 59.01 -3.16 -30.31
CA TYR A 70 59.51 -4.23 -29.44
C TYR A 70 59.81 -5.52 -30.16
N CYS A 71 58.96 -5.92 -31.10
CA CYS A 71 59.25 -7.09 -31.97
C CYS A 71 60.52 -6.92 -32.81
N GLU A 72 60.79 -5.70 -33.35
CA GLU A 72 62.01 -5.40 -34.01
C GLU A 72 63.26 -5.48 -33.10
N ILE A 73 63.12 -5.02 -31.87
CA ILE A 73 64.19 -5.15 -30.87
C ILE A 73 64.48 -6.62 -30.58
N LEU A 74 63.47 -7.44 -30.39
CA LEU A 74 63.58 -8.88 -30.16
C LEU A 74 64.28 -9.55 -31.38
N PHE A 75 63.84 -9.21 -32.57
CA PHE A 75 64.46 -9.75 -33.80
C PHE A 75 65.99 -9.41 -33.95
N ARG A 76 66.36 -8.16 -33.67
CA ARG A 76 67.77 -7.75 -33.66
C ARG A 76 68.55 -8.49 -32.60
N ILE A 77 68.05 -8.66 -31.44
CA ILE A 77 68.69 -9.42 -30.38
C ILE A 77 68.82 -10.89 -30.75
N PHE A 78 67.83 -11.49 -31.39
CA PHE A 78 67.88 -12.86 -31.92
C PHE A 78 69.02 -13.08 -32.92
N GLU A 79 69.19 -12.15 -33.85
CA GLU A 79 70.29 -12.18 -34.83
C GLU A 79 71.67 -12.02 -34.19
N ASP A 80 71.80 -11.10 -33.20
CA ASP A 80 73.06 -10.81 -32.54
C ASP A 80 73.45 -11.87 -31.48
N VAL A 81 72.48 -12.67 -30.96
CA VAL A 81 72.76 -13.81 -30.08
C VAL A 81 73.76 -14.79 -30.76
N SER A 82 73.65 -15.00 -32.06
CA SER A 82 74.51 -15.90 -32.84
C SER A 82 75.99 -15.42 -32.98
N LYS A 83 76.20 -14.10 -32.74
CA LYS A 83 77.50 -13.46 -32.81
C LYS A 83 78.28 -13.42 -31.46
N ASN A 84 77.70 -13.84 -30.41
CA ASN A 84 78.26 -14.02 -29.05
C ASN A 84 78.80 -12.71 -28.37
N GLU A 85 78.36 -11.52 -28.77
CA GLU A 85 78.84 -10.21 -28.31
C GLU A 85 77.81 -9.44 -27.43
N LEU A 86 76.70 -10.04 -27.02
CA LEU A 86 75.66 -9.38 -26.28
C LEU A 86 75.95 -9.26 -24.77
N ASN A 87 75.77 -8.04 -24.22
CA ASN A 87 75.87 -7.80 -22.82
C ASN A 87 74.48 -7.95 -22.21
N GLU A 88 74.33 -8.88 -21.21
CA GLU A 88 73.07 -9.24 -20.62
C GLU A 88 72.35 -8.02 -20.00
N ASN A 89 73.07 -7.12 -19.34
CA ASN A 89 72.50 -5.93 -18.70
C ASN A 89 72.05 -4.91 -19.72
N LYS A 90 72.70 -4.80 -20.86
CA LYS A 90 72.29 -3.90 -21.92
C LYS A 90 71.06 -4.40 -22.63
N VAL A 91 71.00 -5.68 -22.97
CA VAL A 91 69.82 -6.34 -23.57
C VAL A 91 68.63 -6.18 -22.65
N TYR A 92 68.76 -6.54 -21.39
CA TYR A 92 67.67 -6.42 -20.39
C TYR A 92 67.18 -4.97 -20.27
N LYS A 93 68.06 -3.98 -20.21
CA LYS A 93 67.63 -2.56 -20.12
C LYS A 93 66.84 -2.10 -21.31
N VAL A 94 67.25 -2.53 -22.55
CA VAL A 94 66.52 -2.14 -23.75
C VAL A 94 65.13 -2.78 -23.82
N LEU A 95 65.05 -4.09 -23.58
CA LEU A 95 63.79 -4.81 -23.55
C LEU A 95 62.85 -4.22 -22.49
N ARG A 96 63.34 -4.03 -21.28
CA ARG A 96 62.56 -3.47 -20.18
C ARG A 96 62.05 -2.05 -20.49
N ARG A 97 62.92 -1.20 -21.07
CA ARG A 97 62.52 0.18 -21.41
C ARG A 97 61.37 0.21 -22.42
N GLN A 98 61.44 -0.66 -23.45
CA GLN A 98 60.36 -0.73 -24.45
C GLN A 98 59.09 -1.33 -23.89
N LEU A 99 59.18 -2.38 -23.05
CA LEU A 99 58.04 -3.00 -22.45
C LEU A 99 57.34 -2.05 -21.45
N VAL A 100 58.09 -1.28 -20.67
CA VAL A 100 57.53 -0.22 -19.80
C VAL A 100 56.83 0.87 -20.64
N LYS A 101 57.32 1.19 -21.83
CA LYS A 101 56.67 2.13 -22.76
C LYS A 101 55.32 1.56 -23.22
N ILE A 102 55.26 0.29 -23.57
CA ILE A 102 54.00 -0.41 -23.92
C ILE A 102 53.06 -0.44 -22.74
N GLU A 103 53.53 -0.85 -21.56
CA GLU A 103 52.73 -0.89 -20.36
C GLU A 103 52.09 0.46 -20.01
N ASN A 104 52.87 1.53 -20.07
CA ASN A 104 52.37 2.88 -19.83
C ASN A 104 51.33 3.33 -20.87
N SER A 105 51.56 2.96 -22.13
CA SER A 105 50.58 3.27 -23.17
C SER A 105 49.28 2.51 -22.99
N VAL A 106 49.33 1.22 -22.63
CA VAL A 106 48.14 0.46 -22.30
C VAL A 106 47.41 1.09 -21.12
N LYS A 107 48.11 1.53 -20.07
CA LYS A 107 47.52 2.11 -18.88
C LYS A 107 46.84 3.47 -19.15
N ASN A 108 47.50 4.33 -19.93
CA ASN A 108 47.15 5.76 -20.00
C ASN A 108 46.52 6.18 -21.33
N ASP A 109 46.88 5.52 -22.46
CA ASP A 109 46.43 5.95 -23.78
C ASP A 109 45.23 5.15 -24.30
N ILE A 110 44.94 3.98 -23.72
CA ILE A 110 43.76 3.17 -24.04
C ILE A 110 42.64 3.49 -23.07
N PRO A 111 41.56 4.11 -23.53
CA PRO A 111 40.41 4.41 -22.66
C PRO A 111 39.71 3.13 -22.24
N ILE A 112 39.19 3.11 -20.99
CA ILE A 112 38.36 2.01 -20.51
C ILE A 112 36.93 2.24 -21.01
N ARG A 113 36.35 1.22 -21.65
CA ARG A 113 34.92 1.18 -22.00
C ARG A 113 34.23 0.24 -21.04
N ILE A 114 33.14 0.73 -20.48
CA ILE A 114 32.32 -0.01 -19.50
C ILE A 114 31.32 -0.86 -20.28
N GLU A 115 31.28 -2.15 -20.01
CA GLU A 115 30.27 -3.05 -20.60
C GLU A 115 29.07 -3.19 -19.67
N MET A 116 27.90 -2.73 -20.12
CA MET A 116 26.63 -2.78 -19.38
C MET A 116 25.62 -3.68 -20.08
N VAL A 117 25.10 -4.65 -19.37
CA VAL A 117 24.18 -5.64 -19.91
C VAL A 117 22.83 -5.58 -19.19
N PHE A 118 21.76 -5.57 -19.97
CA PHE A 118 20.39 -5.60 -19.50
C PHE A 118 19.79 -6.95 -19.84
N PHE A 119 19.31 -7.69 -18.80
CA PHE A 119 18.66 -8.98 -18.95
C PHE A 119 17.13 -8.87 -18.62
N PRO A 120 16.34 -8.29 -19.50
CA PRO A 120 14.90 -8.34 -19.35
C PRO A 120 14.36 -9.73 -19.77
N TYR A 121 13.22 -10.18 -19.12
CA TYR A 121 12.62 -11.47 -19.48
C TYR A 121 11.27 -11.34 -20.19
N LYS A 122 10.54 -10.23 -20.01
CA LYS A 122 9.28 -9.93 -20.71
C LYS A 122 9.32 -8.54 -21.34
N ALA A 123 8.93 -8.46 -22.59
CA ALA A 123 8.88 -7.21 -23.34
C ALA A 123 7.91 -6.20 -22.71
N SER A 124 6.79 -6.68 -22.16
CA SER A 124 5.81 -5.85 -21.43
C SER A 124 6.33 -5.17 -20.15
N MET A 125 7.50 -5.60 -19.66
CA MET A 125 8.15 -5.06 -18.46
C MET A 125 9.42 -4.25 -18.79
N TRP A 126 9.74 -4.10 -20.08
CA TRP A 126 10.93 -3.39 -20.56
C TRP A 126 11.01 -1.95 -20.06
N ASP A 127 9.87 -1.29 -19.91
CA ASP A 127 9.75 0.08 -19.41
C ASP A 127 10.42 0.32 -18.04
N SER A 128 10.69 -0.75 -17.28
CA SER A 128 11.43 -0.68 -16.02
C SER A 128 12.94 -0.50 -16.20
N LEU A 129 13.50 -0.84 -17.37
CA LEU A 129 14.93 -0.79 -17.68
C LEU A 129 15.24 0.25 -18.76
N GLU A 130 14.27 0.59 -19.60
CA GLU A 130 14.43 1.36 -20.84
C GLU A 130 15.20 2.68 -20.65
N SER A 131 14.79 3.51 -19.68
CA SER A 131 15.42 4.83 -19.48
C SER A 131 16.85 4.74 -18.95
N VAL A 132 17.21 3.67 -18.22
CA VAL A 132 18.60 3.41 -17.81
C VAL A 132 19.43 2.96 -19.02
N TYR A 133 18.86 2.07 -19.85
CA TYR A 133 19.50 1.61 -21.09
C TYR A 133 19.77 2.77 -22.03
N LEU A 134 18.79 3.64 -22.25
CA LEU A 134 18.95 4.81 -23.13
C LEU A 134 20.02 5.77 -22.60
N ALA A 135 20.05 6.04 -21.29
CA ALA A 135 21.06 6.88 -20.67
C ALA A 135 22.48 6.30 -20.82
N ALA A 136 22.62 4.98 -20.69
CA ALA A 136 23.89 4.30 -20.92
C ALA A 136 24.28 4.28 -22.40
N LYS A 137 23.32 4.13 -23.33
CA LYS A 137 23.56 4.09 -24.78
C LYS A 137 24.00 5.45 -25.34
N GLU A 138 23.61 6.56 -24.69
CA GLU A 138 24.06 7.90 -25.06
C GLU A 138 25.51 8.19 -24.69
N ASP A 139 26.14 7.38 -23.84
CA ASP A 139 27.50 7.57 -23.38
C ASP A 139 28.50 6.84 -24.31
N PRO A 140 29.42 7.56 -24.95
CA PRO A 140 30.40 6.96 -25.86
C PRO A 140 31.40 6.04 -25.15
N ASP A 141 31.55 6.14 -23.84
CA ASP A 141 32.46 5.30 -23.05
C ASP A 141 31.84 3.95 -22.65
N CYS A 142 30.57 3.71 -23.01
CA CYS A 142 29.84 2.51 -22.66
C CYS A 142 29.52 1.62 -23.86
N ASP A 143 29.69 0.32 -23.69
CA ASP A 143 29.16 -0.73 -24.56
C ASP A 143 27.90 -1.32 -23.91
N VAL A 144 26.76 -1.07 -24.54
CA VAL A 144 25.45 -1.36 -23.91
C VAL A 144 24.70 -2.40 -24.72
N TYR A 145 24.23 -3.44 -24.04
CA TYR A 145 23.53 -4.57 -24.64
C TYR A 145 22.19 -4.86 -23.98
N CYS A 146 21.11 -4.91 -24.79
CA CYS A 146 19.82 -5.42 -24.38
C CYS A 146 19.69 -6.88 -24.83
N ILE A 147 19.59 -7.80 -23.88
CA ILE A 147 19.62 -9.24 -24.13
C ILE A 147 18.41 -9.88 -23.43
N PRO A 148 17.23 -9.95 -24.09
CA PRO A 148 16.09 -10.64 -23.55
C PRO A 148 16.43 -12.10 -23.25
N ILE A 149 16.02 -12.56 -22.06
CA ILE A 149 16.28 -13.93 -21.61
C ILE A 149 15.02 -14.79 -21.66
N PRO A 150 15.15 -16.09 -21.96
CA PRO A 150 14.01 -16.99 -21.98
C PRO A 150 13.46 -17.26 -20.58
N TYR A 151 12.15 -17.48 -20.50
CA TYR A 151 11.47 -17.93 -19.29
C TYR A 151 10.57 -19.12 -19.56
N TYR A 152 10.19 -19.82 -18.52
CA TYR A 152 9.44 -21.08 -18.58
C TYR A 152 8.21 -21.00 -17.69
N ASP A 153 7.10 -21.56 -18.11
CA ASP A 153 6.00 -21.90 -17.22
C ASP A 153 6.45 -22.95 -16.22
N LEU A 154 5.92 -22.91 -15.00
CA LEU A 154 6.20 -23.93 -14.00
C LEU A 154 5.00 -24.89 -13.89
N ASN A 155 5.29 -26.18 -13.97
CA ASN A 155 4.35 -27.23 -13.65
C ASN A 155 4.05 -27.27 -12.13
N PRO A 156 2.99 -27.94 -11.66
CA PRO A 156 2.69 -28.08 -10.24
C PRO A 156 3.81 -28.70 -9.40
N ASP A 157 4.65 -29.56 -10.01
CA ASP A 157 5.85 -30.14 -9.41
C ASP A 157 7.10 -29.25 -9.46
N ARG A 158 6.93 -28.00 -9.97
CA ARG A 158 7.99 -27.01 -10.19
C ARG A 158 9.00 -27.36 -11.28
N SER A 159 8.76 -28.38 -12.09
CA SER A 159 9.53 -28.62 -13.30
C SER A 159 9.23 -27.57 -14.37
N PHE A 160 10.19 -27.32 -15.26
CA PHE A 160 9.99 -26.39 -16.36
C PHE A 160 9.00 -26.95 -17.40
N GLY A 161 7.96 -26.15 -17.65
CA GLY A 161 7.00 -26.39 -18.71
C GLY A 161 7.40 -25.74 -20.04
N GLN A 162 6.46 -25.04 -20.67
CA GLN A 162 6.69 -24.38 -21.95
C GLN A 162 7.70 -23.24 -21.81
N MET A 163 8.63 -23.19 -22.77
CA MET A 163 9.59 -22.08 -22.90
C MET A 163 8.97 -20.95 -23.72
N HIS A 164 9.20 -19.72 -23.23
CA HIS A 164 8.82 -18.48 -23.89
C HIS A 164 10.07 -17.62 -24.14
N TYR A 165 10.08 -16.94 -25.29
CA TYR A 165 11.11 -15.96 -25.62
C TYR A 165 10.48 -14.81 -26.42
N GLU A 166 10.58 -13.60 -25.89
CA GLU A 166 9.89 -12.41 -26.41
C GLU A 166 10.86 -11.41 -27.08
N GLY A 167 12.02 -11.87 -27.57
CA GLY A 167 13.05 -10.98 -28.16
C GLY A 167 12.58 -10.14 -29.36
N GLU A 168 11.57 -10.61 -30.12
CA GLU A 168 11.01 -9.91 -31.27
C GLU A 168 9.90 -8.88 -30.89
N GLU A 169 9.46 -8.88 -29.64
CA GLU A 169 8.36 -8.02 -29.14
C GLU A 169 8.83 -6.67 -28.59
N TYR A 170 10.14 -6.45 -28.55
CA TYR A 170 10.74 -5.20 -28.06
C TYR A 170 10.54 -4.05 -29.06
N PRO A 171 10.53 -2.78 -28.59
CA PRO A 171 10.47 -1.61 -29.48
C PRO A 171 11.56 -1.68 -30.55
N LYS A 172 11.22 -1.27 -31.80
CA LYS A 172 12.11 -1.39 -32.97
C LYS A 172 13.37 -0.52 -32.88
N ASP A 173 13.36 0.49 -32.04
CA ASP A 173 14.49 1.38 -31.76
C ASP A 173 15.45 0.82 -30.73
N ILE A 174 15.12 -0.30 -30.10
CA ILE A 174 16.00 -1.03 -29.18
C ILE A 174 16.73 -2.13 -29.93
N GLU A 175 18.07 -2.07 -29.90
CA GLU A 175 18.90 -3.10 -30.47
C GLU A 175 18.96 -4.33 -29.55
N VAL A 176 18.22 -5.35 -29.91
CA VAL A 176 18.14 -6.62 -29.17
C VAL A 176 19.19 -7.60 -29.67
N ILE A 177 19.94 -8.21 -28.75
CA ILE A 177 20.91 -9.27 -29.03
C ILE A 177 20.30 -10.61 -28.56
N ASP A 178 20.42 -11.65 -29.41
CA ASP A 178 20.01 -13.01 -29.06
C ASP A 178 20.85 -13.53 -27.90
N TYR A 179 20.20 -13.96 -26.82
CA TYR A 179 20.86 -14.53 -25.65
C TYR A 179 21.80 -15.71 -25.95
N LYS A 180 21.62 -16.41 -27.07
CA LYS A 180 22.45 -17.51 -27.51
C LYS A 180 23.81 -17.04 -28.03
N THR A 181 23.94 -15.81 -28.51
CA THR A 181 25.12 -15.23 -29.08
C THR A 181 26.00 -14.47 -28.08
N TYR A 182 25.47 -14.24 -26.88
CA TYR A 182 26.15 -13.50 -25.83
C TYR A 182 26.46 -14.41 -24.62
N ASN A 183 27.77 -14.67 -24.41
CA ASN A 183 28.23 -15.46 -23.26
C ASN A 183 28.77 -14.56 -22.15
N PHE A 184 27.91 -14.19 -21.19
CA PHE A 184 28.28 -13.31 -20.07
C PHE A 184 29.33 -13.95 -19.12
N GLU A 185 29.41 -15.28 -19.04
CA GLU A 185 30.35 -15.99 -18.19
C GLU A 185 31.81 -15.80 -18.68
N GLU A 186 31.99 -15.74 -20.02
CA GLU A 186 33.27 -15.45 -20.64
C GLU A 186 33.53 -13.95 -20.73
N ARG A 187 32.50 -13.16 -21.04
CA ARG A 187 32.67 -11.73 -21.28
C ARG A 187 32.86 -10.94 -19.97
N LYS A 188 32.24 -11.39 -18.85
CA LYS A 188 32.31 -10.75 -17.54
C LYS A 188 31.99 -9.25 -17.64
N PRO A 189 30.74 -8.87 -17.96
CA PRO A 189 30.36 -7.47 -18.07
C PRO A 189 30.56 -6.74 -16.75
N ASP A 190 30.96 -5.48 -16.82
CA ASP A 190 31.19 -4.66 -15.62
C ASP A 190 29.90 -4.47 -14.82
N VAL A 191 28.75 -4.26 -15.51
CA VAL A 191 27.43 -4.08 -14.88
C VAL A 191 26.39 -5.00 -15.52
N ILE A 192 25.59 -5.65 -14.67
CA ILE A 192 24.40 -6.37 -15.10
C ILE A 192 23.17 -5.73 -14.45
N TYR A 193 22.19 -5.37 -15.26
CA TYR A 193 20.87 -4.94 -14.83
C TYR A 193 19.84 -6.06 -15.03
N THR A 194 19.05 -6.32 -13.99
CA THR A 194 17.95 -7.29 -14.05
C THR A 194 16.71 -6.75 -13.35
N HIS A 195 15.54 -7.21 -13.79
CA HIS A 195 14.27 -6.88 -13.15
C HIS A 195 13.51 -8.11 -12.59
N TYR A 196 14.08 -9.31 -12.71
CA TYR A 196 13.48 -10.55 -12.18
C TYR A 196 14.00 -10.83 -10.76
N PRO A 197 13.14 -10.77 -9.71
CA PRO A 197 13.61 -10.84 -8.33
C PRO A 197 13.65 -12.25 -7.72
N TYR A 198 12.96 -13.22 -8.32
CA TYR A 198 12.54 -14.43 -7.62
C TYR A 198 13.52 -15.60 -7.67
N ASP A 199 14.44 -15.64 -8.64
CA ASP A 199 15.26 -16.82 -8.96
C ASP A 199 14.38 -18.08 -8.98
N HIS A 200 14.58 -19.01 -8.04
CA HIS A 200 13.81 -20.26 -7.91
C HIS A 200 12.51 -20.13 -7.08
N CYS A 201 12.22 -18.94 -6.54
CA CYS A 201 11.11 -18.77 -5.57
C CYS A 201 9.76 -18.50 -6.22
N ASN A 202 9.69 -18.18 -7.51
CA ASN A 202 8.41 -17.97 -8.21
C ASN A 202 7.65 -19.30 -8.37
N LEU A 203 6.33 -19.23 -8.28
CA LEU A 203 5.45 -20.40 -8.35
C LEU A 203 4.78 -20.61 -9.71
N VAL A 204 4.84 -19.59 -10.59
CA VAL A 204 4.09 -19.57 -11.86
C VAL A 204 5.02 -19.66 -13.05
N THR A 205 6.10 -18.86 -13.05
CA THR A 205 7.09 -18.83 -14.13
C THR A 205 8.50 -18.76 -13.55
N SER A 206 9.48 -19.23 -14.27
CA SER A 206 10.90 -19.08 -13.89
C SER A 206 11.76 -18.76 -15.10
N ILE A 207 12.76 -17.94 -14.91
CA ILE A 207 13.86 -17.79 -15.90
C ILE A 207 14.78 -18.99 -15.81
N HIS A 208 15.63 -19.20 -16.83
CA HIS A 208 16.61 -20.28 -16.79
C HIS A 208 17.63 -20.04 -15.64
N PRO A 209 18.02 -21.07 -14.86
CA PRO A 209 18.94 -20.94 -13.71
C PRO A 209 20.27 -20.25 -14.01
N LYS A 210 20.74 -20.33 -15.26
CA LYS A 210 21.91 -19.57 -15.72
C LYS A 210 21.79 -18.05 -15.42
N TYR A 211 20.57 -17.50 -15.48
CA TYR A 211 20.29 -16.08 -15.28
C TYR A 211 19.77 -15.74 -13.87
N TYR A 212 19.79 -16.68 -12.94
CA TYR A 212 19.48 -16.39 -11.53
C TYR A 212 20.47 -15.37 -10.98
N THR A 213 20.00 -14.46 -10.16
CA THR A 213 20.84 -13.39 -9.58
C THR A 213 22.03 -13.94 -8.79
N SER A 214 21.86 -15.09 -8.13
CA SER A 214 22.92 -15.84 -7.45
C SER A 214 24.03 -16.35 -8.39
N ASN A 215 23.71 -16.56 -9.67
CA ASN A 215 24.71 -16.92 -10.69
C ASN A 215 25.28 -15.69 -11.37
N LEU A 216 24.45 -14.73 -11.78
CA LEU A 216 24.88 -13.48 -12.43
C LEU A 216 25.94 -12.74 -11.62
N LYS A 217 25.77 -12.67 -10.28
CA LYS A 217 26.70 -11.99 -9.37
C LYS A 217 28.13 -12.51 -9.42
N LYS A 218 28.35 -13.73 -9.87
CA LYS A 218 29.69 -14.32 -9.99
C LYS A 218 30.50 -13.77 -11.18
N TYR A 219 29.82 -13.16 -12.13
CA TYR A 219 30.39 -12.78 -13.42
C TYR A 219 30.27 -11.29 -13.74
N THR A 220 29.96 -10.45 -12.73
CA THR A 220 29.91 -9.00 -12.86
C THR A 220 30.47 -8.32 -11.63
N ASP A 221 31.08 -7.16 -11.77
CA ASP A 221 31.51 -6.31 -10.67
C ASP A 221 30.28 -5.70 -9.95
N CYS A 222 29.28 -5.31 -10.72
CA CYS A 222 28.08 -4.66 -10.20
C CYS A 222 26.78 -5.29 -10.73
N LEU A 223 25.97 -5.87 -9.84
CA LEU A 223 24.62 -6.38 -10.14
C LEU A 223 23.58 -5.40 -9.63
N VAL A 224 22.76 -4.86 -10.51
CA VAL A 224 21.71 -3.89 -10.18
C VAL A 224 20.34 -4.50 -10.41
N TYR A 225 19.50 -4.48 -9.37
CA TYR A 225 18.11 -4.89 -9.47
C TYR A 225 17.20 -3.66 -9.59
N ILE A 226 16.34 -3.65 -10.61
CA ILE A 226 15.34 -2.60 -10.84
C ILE A 226 13.94 -3.25 -10.87
N PRO A 227 13.04 -2.92 -9.94
CA PRO A 227 11.69 -3.51 -9.93
C PRO A 227 10.92 -3.26 -11.23
N TYR A 228 10.35 -4.32 -11.80
CA TYR A 228 9.47 -4.22 -12.96
C TYR A 228 8.07 -3.67 -12.61
N TYR A 229 7.71 -3.64 -11.33
CA TYR A 229 6.45 -3.13 -10.84
C TYR A 229 6.57 -1.73 -10.27
N ALA A 230 5.47 -1.02 -10.25
CA ALA A 230 5.30 0.20 -9.46
C ALA A 230 4.31 -0.09 -8.34
N THR A 231 4.55 0.45 -7.15
CA THR A 231 3.65 0.29 -6.01
C THR A 231 3.13 1.63 -5.53
N SER A 232 1.90 1.65 -5.08
CA SER A 232 1.28 2.83 -4.46
C SER A 232 1.40 2.85 -2.94
N GLY A 233 2.14 1.91 -2.36
CA GLY A 233 2.41 1.93 -0.93
C GLY A 233 2.13 0.59 -0.25
N GLY A 234 2.87 -0.45 -0.59
CA GLY A 234 2.79 -1.74 0.09
C GLY A 234 3.52 -2.84 -0.66
N MET A 235 3.87 -3.87 0.06
CA MET A 235 4.48 -5.08 -0.47
C MET A 235 3.93 -6.27 0.32
N SER A 236 3.57 -7.35 -0.39
CA SER A 236 3.12 -8.57 0.30
C SER A 236 4.26 -9.19 1.11
N GLU A 237 3.94 -9.84 2.22
CA GLU A 237 4.94 -10.43 3.12
C GLU A 237 5.90 -11.38 2.37
N GLY A 238 5.39 -12.18 1.43
CA GLY A 238 6.21 -13.08 0.62
C GLY A 238 7.16 -12.38 -0.37
N GLN A 239 6.99 -11.09 -0.61
CA GLN A 239 7.82 -10.30 -1.51
C GLN A 239 8.86 -9.43 -0.79
N ARG A 240 8.84 -9.36 0.54
CA ARG A 240 9.76 -8.54 1.33
C ARG A 240 11.21 -8.99 1.23
N LEU A 241 11.44 -10.26 0.93
CA LEU A 241 12.76 -10.86 0.81
C LEU A 241 12.84 -11.79 -0.39
N CYS A 242 13.34 -11.28 -1.51
CA CYS A 242 13.60 -12.06 -2.72
C CYS A 242 15.10 -12.28 -2.94
N PRO A 243 15.51 -13.35 -3.66
CA PRO A 243 16.91 -13.63 -3.94
C PRO A 243 17.68 -12.45 -4.56
N ALA A 244 17.05 -11.70 -5.48
CA ALA A 244 17.68 -10.53 -6.07
C ALA A 244 18.07 -9.45 -5.06
N TYR A 245 17.31 -9.27 -3.99
CA TYR A 245 17.61 -8.27 -2.97
C TYR A 245 18.85 -8.63 -2.15
N ILE A 246 19.09 -9.94 -1.99
CA ILE A 246 20.28 -10.45 -1.32
C ILE A 246 21.51 -10.34 -2.23
N ASN A 247 21.37 -10.75 -3.49
CA ASN A 247 22.49 -10.92 -4.42
C ASN A 247 22.90 -9.63 -5.13
N ALA A 248 21.97 -8.69 -5.37
CA ALA A 248 22.30 -7.41 -6.01
C ALA A 248 23.19 -6.53 -5.11
N ASP A 249 24.03 -5.74 -5.73
CA ASP A 249 24.80 -4.69 -5.07
C ASP A 249 23.91 -3.47 -4.81
N TYR A 250 23.03 -3.16 -5.77
CA TYR A 250 22.10 -2.04 -5.67
C TYR A 250 20.68 -2.42 -6.04
N ILE A 251 19.73 -1.80 -5.34
CA ILE A 251 18.28 -1.99 -5.51
C ILE A 251 17.66 -0.61 -5.71
N VAL A 252 17.08 -0.37 -6.87
CA VAL A 252 16.39 0.91 -7.16
C VAL A 252 15.01 0.90 -6.53
N ILE A 253 14.69 1.94 -5.74
CA ILE A 253 13.38 2.08 -5.07
C ILE A 253 12.74 3.44 -5.35
N GLN A 254 11.41 3.48 -5.30
CA GLN A 254 10.63 4.65 -5.70
C GLN A 254 10.83 5.86 -4.76
N SER A 255 11.07 5.62 -3.48
CA SER A 255 11.32 6.65 -2.47
C SER A 255 12.02 6.07 -1.25
N PRO A 256 12.64 6.90 -0.39
CA PRO A 256 13.22 6.43 0.88
C PRO A 256 12.20 5.67 1.76
N LYS A 257 10.94 6.08 1.78
CA LYS A 257 9.87 5.41 2.55
C LYS A 257 9.68 3.94 2.14
N MET A 258 9.98 3.60 0.89
CA MET A 258 9.84 2.22 0.42
C MET A 258 10.82 1.24 1.05
N ARG A 259 11.91 1.72 1.67
CA ARG A 259 12.83 0.86 2.41
C ARG A 259 12.10 0.02 3.47
N ASP A 260 11.09 0.58 4.12
CA ASP A 260 10.32 -0.06 5.20
C ASP A 260 9.53 -1.30 4.73
N TYR A 261 9.29 -1.42 3.42
CA TYR A 261 8.60 -2.58 2.84
C TYR A 261 9.52 -3.78 2.60
N PHE A 262 10.83 -3.59 2.63
CA PHE A 262 11.81 -4.67 2.47
C PHE A 262 12.21 -5.25 3.83
N ASP A 263 12.70 -6.48 3.82
CA ASP A 263 13.19 -7.14 5.02
C ASP A 263 14.38 -6.38 5.64
N GLU A 264 14.41 -6.28 6.95
CA GLU A 264 15.46 -5.58 7.71
C GLU A 264 16.86 -6.17 7.52
N ARG A 265 16.96 -7.45 7.12
CA ARG A 265 18.24 -8.14 6.83
C ARG A 265 18.94 -7.61 5.58
N ILE A 266 18.26 -6.82 4.73
CA ILE A 266 18.86 -6.23 3.52
C ILE A 266 19.54 -4.93 3.96
N PRO A 267 20.88 -4.77 3.73
CA PRO A 267 21.62 -3.57 4.13
C PRO A 267 21.09 -2.30 3.46
N ASP A 268 21.01 -1.20 4.20
CA ASP A 268 20.46 0.07 3.73
C ASP A 268 21.26 0.70 2.59
N GLU A 269 22.57 0.49 2.56
CA GLU A 269 23.49 0.98 1.53
C GLU A 269 23.20 0.42 0.13
N LYS A 270 22.45 -0.67 0.02
CA LYS A 270 22.04 -1.23 -1.27
C LYS A 270 20.93 -0.43 -1.95
N PHE A 271 20.15 0.35 -1.20
CA PHE A 271 18.98 1.01 -1.74
C PHE A 271 19.29 2.34 -2.41
N LEU A 272 18.86 2.48 -3.67
CA LEU A 272 18.96 3.71 -4.45
C LEU A 272 17.57 4.34 -4.57
N PRO A 273 17.22 5.32 -3.73
CA PRO A 273 15.89 5.93 -3.72
C PRO A 273 15.77 7.01 -4.80
N PHE A 274 15.94 6.63 -6.08
CA PHE A 274 15.93 7.56 -7.22
C PHE A 274 14.58 7.62 -7.94
N GLY A 275 13.60 6.84 -7.52
CA GLY A 275 12.31 6.71 -8.17
C GLY A 275 12.17 5.38 -8.91
N SER A 276 11.30 5.35 -9.92
CA SER A 276 11.17 4.20 -10.83
C SER A 276 11.43 4.64 -12.26
N PRO A 277 12.28 3.95 -13.02
CA PRO A 277 12.52 4.23 -14.44
C PRO A 277 11.24 4.14 -15.30
N LYS A 278 10.26 3.32 -14.89
CA LYS A 278 8.93 3.25 -15.55
C LYS A 278 8.25 4.62 -15.66
N PHE A 279 8.46 5.48 -14.67
CA PHE A 279 7.84 6.81 -14.63
C PHE A 279 8.47 7.78 -15.61
N ASP A 280 9.74 7.57 -16.00
CA ASP A 280 10.40 8.38 -17.04
C ASP A 280 9.64 8.28 -18.36
N ARG A 281 9.20 7.07 -18.72
CA ARG A 281 8.40 6.83 -19.93
C ARG A 281 7.02 7.51 -19.85
N VAL A 282 6.34 7.43 -18.70
CA VAL A 282 5.06 8.11 -18.48
C VAL A 282 5.20 9.61 -18.63
N LEU A 283 6.19 10.19 -17.93
CA LEU A 283 6.43 11.64 -17.96
C LEU A 283 6.85 12.13 -19.35
N ASN A 284 7.68 11.36 -20.06
CA ASN A 284 8.07 11.67 -21.42
C ASN A 284 6.84 11.65 -22.37
N LYS A 285 6.00 10.61 -22.28
CA LYS A 285 4.78 10.55 -23.09
C LYS A 285 3.74 11.61 -22.72
N CYS A 286 3.69 12.06 -21.47
CA CYS A 286 2.86 13.20 -21.09
C CYS A 286 3.34 14.52 -21.72
N LYS A 287 4.67 14.67 -21.92
CA LYS A 287 5.24 15.83 -22.63
C LYS A 287 5.11 15.71 -24.16
N ASN A 288 5.23 14.49 -24.67
CA ASN A 288 5.19 14.14 -26.08
C ASN A 288 4.14 13.05 -26.32
N PRO A 289 2.84 13.39 -26.32
CA PRO A 289 1.76 12.40 -26.46
C PRO A 289 1.91 11.60 -27.76
N PRO A 290 1.55 10.29 -27.74
CA PRO A 290 1.61 9.48 -28.94
C PRO A 290 0.61 9.95 -30.00
N GLU A 291 0.89 9.65 -31.25
CA GLU A 291 -0.07 9.89 -32.34
C GLU A 291 -1.32 9.04 -32.13
N LEU A 292 -2.48 9.65 -32.38
CA LEU A 292 -3.77 8.99 -32.25
C LEU A 292 -4.11 8.26 -33.55
N SER A 293 -4.68 7.07 -33.46
CA SER A 293 -5.37 6.42 -34.57
C SER A 293 -6.60 7.24 -34.97
N GLU A 294 -7.06 7.10 -36.21
CA GLU A 294 -8.26 7.81 -36.65
C GLU A 294 -9.49 7.41 -35.81
N GLU A 295 -9.62 6.14 -35.45
CA GLU A 295 -10.69 5.65 -34.59
C GLU A 295 -10.68 6.35 -33.20
N TRP A 296 -9.50 6.54 -32.57
CA TRP A 296 -9.38 7.23 -31.31
C TRP A 296 -9.63 8.73 -31.43
N LYS A 297 -9.22 9.35 -32.55
CA LYS A 297 -9.52 10.75 -32.84
C LYS A 297 -11.04 11.01 -32.92
N GLU A 298 -11.78 10.17 -33.64
CA GLU A 298 -13.23 10.26 -33.73
C GLU A 298 -13.94 10.22 -32.36
N LYS A 299 -13.39 9.47 -31.39
CA LYS A 299 -13.94 9.35 -30.03
C LYS A 299 -13.51 10.50 -29.12
N MET A 300 -12.26 10.96 -29.25
CA MET A 300 -11.67 11.99 -28.38
C MET A 300 -12.00 13.42 -28.75
N TYR A 301 -12.52 13.64 -29.95
CA TYR A 301 -12.92 14.98 -30.43
C TYR A 301 -14.41 15.02 -30.70
N ASP A 302 -15.01 16.19 -30.49
CA ASP A 302 -16.42 16.45 -30.87
C ASP A 302 -16.56 16.80 -32.36
N GLY A 303 -17.81 16.95 -32.82
CA GLY A 303 -18.11 17.33 -34.22
C GLY A 303 -17.55 18.69 -34.66
N ASP A 304 -17.19 19.56 -33.72
CA ASP A 304 -16.56 20.86 -33.95
C ASP A 304 -15.03 20.81 -33.92
N GLY A 305 -14.45 19.63 -33.68
CA GLY A 305 -13.00 19.40 -33.59
C GLY A 305 -12.38 19.81 -32.23
N ARG A 306 -13.20 19.99 -31.19
CA ARG A 306 -12.70 20.25 -29.82
C ARG A 306 -12.39 18.95 -29.11
N LYS A 307 -11.25 18.89 -28.42
CA LYS A 307 -10.88 17.72 -27.65
C LYS A 307 -11.78 17.57 -26.42
N LYS A 308 -12.43 16.40 -26.28
CA LYS A 308 -13.19 16.03 -25.10
C LYS A 308 -12.24 15.77 -23.92
N LYS A 309 -12.74 15.85 -22.70
CA LYS A 309 -12.00 15.34 -21.52
C LYS A 309 -11.95 13.82 -21.56
N VAL A 310 -10.75 13.26 -21.52
CA VAL A 310 -10.53 11.82 -21.58
C VAL A 310 -10.39 11.26 -20.17
N ILE A 311 -11.31 10.42 -19.77
CA ILE A 311 -11.32 9.77 -18.46
C ILE A 311 -10.88 8.32 -18.61
N PHE A 312 -9.76 7.99 -18.01
CA PHE A 312 -9.23 6.62 -18.01
C PHE A 312 -9.96 5.79 -16.95
N TYR A 313 -10.61 4.73 -17.36
CA TYR A 313 -11.25 3.78 -16.48
C TYR A 313 -10.50 2.45 -16.45
N ASN A 314 -9.97 2.08 -15.28
CA ASN A 314 -9.29 0.81 -15.08
C ASN A 314 -10.10 -0.14 -14.21
N THR A 315 -10.17 -1.40 -14.63
CA THR A 315 -10.79 -2.49 -13.87
C THR A 315 -9.76 -3.58 -13.58
N SER A 316 -9.58 -3.91 -12.29
CA SER A 316 -8.53 -4.81 -11.80
C SER A 316 -9.04 -6.23 -11.51
N LEU A 317 -8.11 -7.20 -11.44
CA LEU A 317 -8.43 -8.55 -10.99
C LEU A 317 -8.76 -8.61 -9.50
N GLY A 318 -8.09 -7.80 -8.69
CA GLY A 318 -8.30 -7.79 -7.24
C GLY A 318 -9.73 -7.45 -6.87
N ASP A 319 -10.25 -6.35 -7.40
CA ASP A 319 -11.63 -5.92 -7.15
C ASP A 319 -12.65 -6.91 -7.74
N MET A 320 -12.39 -7.43 -8.94
CA MET A 320 -13.24 -8.45 -9.56
C MET A 320 -13.34 -9.72 -8.69
N LEU A 321 -12.21 -10.21 -8.17
CA LEU A 321 -12.19 -11.42 -7.34
C LEU A 321 -12.77 -11.19 -5.94
N ALA A 322 -12.63 -9.99 -5.38
CA ALA A 322 -13.15 -9.64 -4.07
C ALA A 322 -14.69 -9.72 -4.00
N ASN A 323 -15.38 -9.17 -5.00
CA ASN A 323 -16.84 -9.29 -5.14
C ASN A 323 -17.24 -9.07 -6.59
N THR A 324 -17.37 -10.13 -7.36
CA THR A 324 -17.62 -10.08 -8.81
C THR A 324 -18.99 -9.47 -9.16
N GLU A 325 -20.02 -9.74 -8.36
CA GLU A 325 -21.36 -9.18 -8.60
C GLU A 325 -21.36 -7.66 -8.45
N ASN A 326 -20.82 -7.15 -7.36
CA ASN A 326 -20.73 -5.70 -7.13
C ASN A 326 -19.76 -5.02 -8.11
N PHE A 327 -18.70 -5.72 -8.53
CA PHE A 327 -17.80 -5.25 -9.57
C PHE A 327 -18.53 -5.00 -10.90
N LEU A 328 -19.40 -5.93 -11.32
CA LEU A 328 -20.21 -5.76 -12.54
C LEU A 328 -21.22 -4.61 -12.39
N LYS A 329 -21.89 -4.49 -11.24
CA LYS A 329 -22.78 -3.36 -10.94
C LYS A 329 -22.04 -2.02 -10.99
N LYS A 330 -20.82 -1.96 -10.46
CA LYS A 330 -19.95 -0.78 -10.54
C LYS A 330 -19.63 -0.42 -11.99
N MET A 331 -19.28 -1.41 -12.81
CA MET A 331 -19.01 -1.17 -14.25
C MET A 331 -20.24 -0.61 -14.96
N GLU A 332 -21.41 -1.22 -14.76
CA GLU A 332 -22.66 -0.74 -15.35
C GLU A 332 -22.99 0.69 -14.93
N TYR A 333 -22.82 1.01 -13.66
CA TYR A 333 -22.98 2.36 -13.14
C TYR A 333 -22.02 3.36 -13.81
N VAL A 334 -20.73 3.02 -13.88
CA VAL A 334 -19.74 3.89 -14.54
C VAL A 334 -20.15 4.15 -15.99
N PHE A 335 -20.49 3.13 -16.75
CA PHE A 335 -20.92 3.31 -18.15
C PHE A 335 -22.13 4.21 -18.26
N LYS A 336 -23.13 4.02 -17.38
CA LYS A 336 -24.33 4.87 -17.34
C LYS A 336 -24.02 6.34 -17.05
N CYS A 337 -23.03 6.65 -16.21
CA CYS A 337 -22.62 8.03 -15.95
C CYS A 337 -22.09 8.74 -17.20
N PHE A 338 -21.65 8.00 -18.22
CA PHE A 338 -21.11 8.55 -19.47
C PHE A 338 -22.12 8.56 -20.63
N GLU A 339 -23.28 7.89 -20.53
CA GLU A 339 -24.24 7.74 -21.64
C GLU A 339 -24.79 9.07 -22.16
N GLU A 340 -24.94 10.06 -21.30
CA GLU A 340 -25.50 11.38 -21.67
C GLU A 340 -24.43 12.48 -21.77
N ARG A 341 -23.14 12.09 -21.86
CA ARG A 341 -22.03 13.05 -21.81
C ARG A 341 -21.29 13.14 -23.15
N GLU A 342 -21.54 14.23 -23.88
CA GLU A 342 -20.83 14.52 -25.12
C GLU A 342 -19.47 15.20 -24.92
N ASP A 343 -19.23 15.79 -23.73
CA ASP A 343 -18.04 16.57 -23.39
C ASP A 343 -16.88 15.72 -22.85
N VAL A 344 -17.12 14.45 -22.57
CA VAL A 344 -16.13 13.50 -22.06
C VAL A 344 -16.04 12.26 -22.94
N CYS A 345 -14.86 11.63 -22.93
CA CYS A 345 -14.61 10.34 -23.57
C CYS A 345 -14.10 9.37 -22.51
N LEU A 346 -14.79 8.25 -22.31
CA LEU A 346 -14.35 7.19 -21.43
C LEU A 346 -13.33 6.30 -22.16
N LEU A 347 -12.12 6.17 -21.64
CA LEU A 347 -11.11 5.23 -22.12
C LEU A 347 -11.06 4.05 -21.14
N TRP A 348 -11.78 2.98 -21.45
CA TRP A 348 -11.84 1.82 -20.58
C TRP A 348 -10.76 0.79 -20.93
N ARG A 349 -9.94 0.48 -19.92
CA ARG A 349 -8.87 -0.51 -20.01
C ARG A 349 -9.02 -1.57 -18.92
N PRO A 350 -9.57 -2.75 -19.22
CA PRO A 350 -9.61 -3.87 -18.29
C PRO A 350 -8.21 -4.48 -18.13
N HIS A 351 -8.01 -5.20 -17.03
CA HIS A 351 -6.79 -6.00 -16.84
C HIS A 351 -6.66 -7.05 -17.95
N PRO A 352 -5.49 -7.25 -18.56
CA PRO A 352 -5.31 -8.17 -19.70
C PRO A 352 -5.76 -9.62 -19.43
N LEU A 353 -5.62 -10.07 -18.18
CA LEU A 353 -6.02 -11.41 -17.76
C LEU A 353 -7.49 -11.50 -17.28
N MET A 354 -8.30 -10.45 -17.45
CA MET A 354 -9.68 -10.44 -16.92
C MET A 354 -10.50 -11.65 -17.42
N ASN A 355 -10.48 -11.90 -18.72
CA ASN A 355 -11.21 -13.00 -19.33
C ASN A 355 -10.74 -14.37 -18.83
N ALA A 356 -9.43 -14.61 -18.85
CA ALA A 356 -8.86 -15.89 -18.40
C ALA A 356 -9.12 -16.14 -16.91
N THR A 357 -9.11 -15.07 -16.09
CA THR A 357 -9.40 -15.19 -14.66
C THR A 357 -10.88 -15.46 -14.40
N LEU A 358 -11.78 -14.82 -15.15
CA LEU A 358 -13.22 -15.14 -15.08
C LEU A 358 -13.46 -16.59 -15.49
N ASP A 359 -12.91 -17.03 -16.62
CA ASP A 359 -13.09 -18.41 -17.09
C ASP A 359 -12.62 -19.47 -16.09
N SER A 360 -11.54 -19.19 -15.36
CA SER A 360 -10.94 -20.15 -14.43
C SER A 360 -11.50 -20.06 -13.00
N LEU A 361 -11.86 -18.88 -12.51
CA LEU A 361 -12.18 -18.66 -11.08
C LEU A 361 -13.62 -18.17 -10.83
N ARG A 362 -14.30 -17.61 -11.85
CA ARG A 362 -15.66 -17.05 -11.74
C ARG A 362 -16.48 -17.29 -13.03
N PRO A 363 -16.55 -18.53 -13.55
CA PRO A 363 -17.18 -18.82 -14.84
C PRO A 363 -18.65 -18.42 -14.90
N GLU A 364 -19.35 -18.41 -13.76
CA GLU A 364 -20.76 -18.02 -13.64
C GLU A 364 -21.01 -16.55 -14.04
N PHE A 365 -20.00 -15.66 -13.91
CA PHE A 365 -20.10 -14.25 -14.26
C PHE A 365 -19.56 -13.92 -15.65
N ARG A 366 -19.00 -14.89 -16.35
CA ARG A 366 -18.35 -14.68 -17.66
C ARG A 366 -19.29 -14.06 -18.70
N THR A 367 -20.51 -14.58 -18.79
CA THR A 367 -21.53 -14.11 -19.75
C THR A 367 -21.96 -12.67 -19.43
N ALA A 368 -22.20 -12.35 -18.16
CA ALA A 368 -22.61 -11.00 -17.76
C ALA A 368 -21.50 -9.95 -18.02
N TYR A 369 -20.23 -10.32 -17.77
CA TYR A 369 -19.11 -9.46 -18.11
C TYR A 369 -18.99 -9.21 -19.62
N GLU A 370 -19.12 -10.25 -20.46
CA GLU A 370 -19.05 -10.12 -21.92
C GLU A 370 -20.20 -9.29 -22.48
N GLU A 371 -21.39 -9.38 -21.89
CA GLU A 371 -22.53 -8.54 -22.29
C GLU A 371 -22.25 -7.06 -21.98
N LEU A 372 -21.70 -6.75 -20.81
CA LEU A 372 -21.30 -5.38 -20.47
C LEU A 372 -20.20 -4.87 -21.40
N ARG A 373 -19.19 -5.68 -21.68
CA ARG A 373 -18.11 -5.34 -22.62
C ARG A 373 -18.64 -5.07 -24.01
N ARG A 374 -19.51 -5.95 -24.52
CA ARG A 374 -20.13 -5.80 -25.84
C ARG A 374 -20.98 -4.53 -25.92
N LYS A 375 -21.85 -4.29 -24.93
CA LYS A 375 -22.67 -3.07 -24.84
C LYS A 375 -21.81 -1.82 -24.88
N TYR A 376 -20.72 -1.80 -24.13
CA TYR A 376 -19.80 -0.66 -24.11
C TYR A 376 -19.18 -0.40 -25.50
N ILE A 377 -18.70 -1.45 -26.17
CA ILE A 377 -18.08 -1.32 -27.51
C ILE A 377 -19.11 -0.87 -28.55
N GLU A 378 -20.31 -1.47 -28.55
CA GLU A 378 -21.39 -1.19 -29.50
C GLU A 378 -22.04 0.20 -29.28
N SER A 379 -22.12 0.67 -28.04
CA SER A 379 -22.70 1.98 -27.71
C SER A 379 -21.91 3.16 -28.24
N GLY A 380 -20.62 2.96 -28.48
CA GLY A 380 -19.72 4.04 -28.91
C GLY A 380 -19.41 5.09 -27.84
N LEU A 381 -19.69 4.81 -26.57
CA LEU A 381 -19.47 5.71 -25.42
C LEU A 381 -18.02 6.20 -25.29
N GLY A 382 -17.06 5.41 -25.77
CA GLY A 382 -15.66 5.76 -25.64
C GLY A 382 -14.75 4.76 -26.33
N ILE A 383 -13.59 4.57 -25.77
CA ILE A 383 -12.52 3.73 -26.31
C ILE A 383 -12.36 2.50 -25.44
N TYR A 384 -12.42 1.31 -26.04
CA TYR A 384 -12.00 0.07 -25.42
C TYR A 384 -10.50 -0.15 -25.70
N ASP A 385 -9.67 0.04 -24.69
CA ASP A 385 -8.21 -0.03 -24.83
C ASP A 385 -7.68 -1.44 -24.56
N ALA A 386 -7.39 -2.18 -25.63
CA ALA A 386 -6.74 -3.48 -25.59
C ALA A 386 -5.26 -3.40 -26.03
N THR A 387 -4.68 -2.21 -26.14
CA THR A 387 -3.27 -2.03 -26.55
C THR A 387 -2.29 -2.51 -25.50
N SER A 388 -1.05 -2.79 -25.87
CA SER A 388 0.02 -3.10 -24.90
C SER A 388 0.57 -1.83 -24.21
N ASP A 389 0.34 -0.63 -24.76
CA ASP A 389 0.92 0.63 -24.29
C ASP A 389 0.07 1.37 -23.27
N VAL A 390 0.12 0.97 -22.02
CA VAL A 390 -0.57 1.67 -20.92
C VAL A 390 -0.07 3.11 -20.70
N THR A 391 1.21 3.36 -20.94
CA THR A 391 1.80 4.69 -20.71
C THR A 391 1.30 5.73 -21.71
N GLY A 392 1.01 5.31 -22.94
CA GLY A 392 0.34 6.14 -23.94
C GLY A 392 -1.09 6.51 -23.52
N SER A 393 -1.86 5.53 -23.05
CA SER A 393 -3.22 5.77 -22.56
C SER A 393 -3.24 6.71 -21.34
N VAL A 394 -2.30 6.58 -20.40
CA VAL A 394 -2.13 7.54 -19.29
C VAL A 394 -1.82 8.94 -19.80
N ALA A 395 -0.92 9.07 -20.80
CA ALA A 395 -0.55 10.36 -21.37
C ALA A 395 -1.74 11.07 -22.05
N LEU A 396 -2.57 10.33 -22.75
CA LEU A 396 -3.73 10.85 -23.49
C LEU A 396 -4.91 11.23 -22.61
N SER A 397 -5.00 10.67 -21.41
CA SER A 397 -6.11 10.87 -20.47
C SER A 397 -5.92 12.09 -19.58
N ASP A 398 -7.03 12.70 -19.15
CA ASP A 398 -7.04 13.88 -18.27
C ASP A 398 -7.22 13.51 -16.80
N ALA A 399 -7.85 12.37 -16.51
CA ALA A 399 -8.04 11.85 -15.15
C ALA A 399 -8.18 10.33 -15.14
N TYR A 400 -8.03 9.76 -13.95
CA TYR A 400 -8.23 8.33 -13.65
C TYR A 400 -9.49 8.13 -12.83
N ILE A 401 -10.25 7.10 -13.17
CA ILE A 401 -11.25 6.48 -12.31
C ILE A 401 -11.01 4.96 -12.31
N GLY A 402 -11.27 4.30 -11.20
CA GLY A 402 -11.17 2.84 -11.14
C GLY A 402 -10.65 2.29 -9.83
N ASP A 403 -10.13 1.09 -9.90
CA ASP A 403 -9.79 0.29 -8.74
C ASP A 403 -8.47 0.74 -8.08
N ALA A 404 -8.40 0.65 -6.75
CA ALA A 404 -7.23 1.05 -5.96
C ALA A 404 -6.03 0.13 -6.15
N GLY A 405 -6.26 -1.17 -6.30
CA GLY A 405 -5.22 -2.21 -6.31
C GLY A 405 -4.40 -2.32 -7.60
N SER A 406 -4.44 -1.32 -8.48
CA SER A 406 -3.74 -1.35 -9.76
C SER A 406 -2.44 -0.55 -9.72
N SER A 407 -1.36 -1.10 -10.32
CA SER A 407 -0.12 -0.33 -10.58
C SER A 407 -0.35 0.91 -11.46
N ILE A 408 -1.45 0.95 -12.19
CA ILE A 408 -1.85 2.08 -13.06
C ILE A 408 -2.12 3.34 -12.24
N THR A 409 -2.64 3.22 -11.02
CA THR A 409 -2.81 4.38 -10.12
C THR A 409 -1.49 5.09 -9.83
N SER A 410 -0.40 4.33 -9.68
CA SER A 410 0.95 4.90 -9.52
C SER A 410 1.44 5.63 -10.77
N LEU A 411 1.13 5.09 -11.97
CA LEU A 411 1.48 5.73 -13.24
C LEU A 411 0.70 7.05 -13.42
N PHE A 412 -0.57 7.10 -12.99
CA PHE A 412 -1.33 8.35 -12.95
C PHE A 412 -0.81 9.33 -11.90
N GLY A 413 -0.45 8.83 -10.72
CA GLY A 413 0.13 9.65 -9.64
C GLY A 413 1.32 10.46 -10.09
N VAL A 414 2.25 9.86 -10.84
CA VAL A 414 3.43 10.55 -11.35
C VAL A 414 3.08 11.66 -12.35
N SER A 415 2.02 11.50 -13.12
CA SER A 415 1.56 12.51 -14.08
C SER A 415 0.95 13.76 -13.42
N GLY A 416 0.63 13.69 -12.11
CA GLY A 416 -0.07 14.73 -11.38
C GLY A 416 -1.52 14.97 -11.83
N LYS A 417 -2.08 14.06 -12.61
CA LYS A 417 -3.47 14.10 -13.06
C LYS A 417 -4.40 13.57 -11.97
N PRO A 418 -5.63 14.06 -11.85
CA PRO A 418 -6.58 13.62 -10.83
C PRO A 418 -6.85 12.12 -10.83
N ILE A 419 -6.91 11.53 -9.64
CA ILE A 419 -7.18 10.11 -9.42
C ILE A 419 -8.44 9.97 -8.58
N PHE A 420 -9.37 9.21 -9.12
CA PHE A 420 -10.61 8.82 -8.48
C PHE A 420 -10.63 7.32 -8.23
N ILE A 421 -10.73 6.89 -6.99
CA ILE A 421 -10.86 5.48 -6.67
C ILE A 421 -12.34 5.13 -6.46
N LEU A 422 -12.78 4.13 -7.21
CA LEU A 422 -14.13 3.55 -7.09
C LEU A 422 -14.00 2.13 -6.57
N ASN A 423 -14.52 1.86 -5.39
CA ASN A 423 -14.57 0.50 -4.88
C ASN A 423 -15.90 -0.23 -5.23
N ASN A 424 -15.98 -1.52 -4.89
CA ASN A 424 -17.13 -2.37 -5.23
C ASN A 424 -18.37 -2.16 -4.33
N SER A 425 -18.32 -1.29 -3.34
CA SER A 425 -19.46 -1.02 -2.46
C SER A 425 -20.50 -0.05 -3.03
N ILE A 426 -20.32 0.39 -4.26
CA ILE A 426 -21.31 1.18 -5.00
C ILE A 426 -22.52 0.31 -5.31
N LEU A 427 -23.63 0.55 -4.63
CA LEU A 427 -24.84 -0.26 -4.77
C LEU A 427 -26.03 0.52 -5.35
N GLU A 428 -26.16 1.80 -5.06
CA GLU A 428 -27.30 2.62 -5.49
C GLU A 428 -26.91 4.10 -5.58
N GLU A 429 -27.51 4.83 -6.49
CA GLU A 429 -27.37 6.27 -6.58
C GLU A 429 -28.04 6.95 -5.36
N PRO A 430 -27.38 7.86 -4.65
CA PRO A 430 -28.04 8.65 -3.65
C PRO A 430 -29.10 9.52 -4.31
N GLY A 431 -30.29 9.56 -3.75
CA GLY A 431 -31.36 10.41 -4.27
C GLY A 431 -30.97 11.89 -4.28
N GLU A 432 -31.72 12.73 -4.98
CA GLU A 432 -31.47 14.17 -5.21
C GLU A 432 -31.19 15.03 -3.96
N ASN A 433 -31.31 14.44 -2.76
CA ASN A 433 -31.17 15.10 -1.47
C ASN A 433 -29.91 14.73 -0.68
N GLY A 434 -28.85 14.29 -1.32
CA GLY A 434 -27.58 14.06 -0.62
C GLY A 434 -27.60 12.95 0.44
N TRP A 435 -28.03 11.77 0.07
CA TRP A 435 -28.04 10.59 0.94
C TRP A 435 -26.67 9.97 1.10
N TRP A 436 -26.39 9.61 2.31
CA TRP A 436 -25.15 8.91 2.64
C TRP A 436 -25.40 7.51 3.14
N LYS A 437 -25.06 6.50 2.35
CA LYS A 437 -25.16 5.08 2.71
C LYS A 437 -23.93 4.54 3.44
N ASP A 438 -22.79 5.17 3.25
CA ASP A 438 -21.49 4.54 3.51
C ASP A 438 -20.56 5.33 4.43
N ILE A 439 -21.07 6.35 5.14
CA ILE A 439 -20.29 6.88 6.25
C ILE A 439 -20.13 5.75 7.25
N ASN A 440 -18.88 5.42 7.54
CA ASN A 440 -18.55 4.63 8.70
C ASN A 440 -18.81 5.51 9.93
N ILE A 441 -20.09 5.74 10.22
CA ILE A 441 -20.51 6.49 11.38
C ILE A 441 -20.24 5.57 12.55
N GLY A 442 -19.08 5.78 13.19
CA GLY A 442 -18.84 5.14 14.47
C GLY A 442 -19.91 5.56 15.44
N PHE A 443 -20.68 4.62 15.98
CA PHE A 443 -21.72 4.86 16.96
C PHE A 443 -21.30 5.58 18.20
N ASN A 444 -20.01 5.54 18.53
CA ASN A 444 -19.42 6.28 19.62
C ASN A 444 -19.53 7.82 19.45
N TYR A 445 -20.05 8.29 18.31
CA TYR A 445 -20.08 9.70 17.95
C TYR A 445 -21.47 10.34 18.00
N PHE A 446 -22.50 9.57 18.34
CA PHE A 446 -23.85 10.10 18.50
C PHE A 446 -24.16 10.36 19.98
N GLU A 447 -24.16 11.59 20.38
CA GLU A 447 -24.87 11.99 21.59
C GLU A 447 -26.17 12.67 21.20
N GLN A 448 -27.29 12.07 21.56
CA GLN A 448 -28.69 12.56 21.29
C GLN A 448 -28.91 12.85 19.80
N ASP A 449 -28.24 12.12 18.90
CA ASP A 449 -28.35 12.29 17.45
C ASP A 449 -27.95 13.69 16.93
N ARG A 450 -27.17 14.42 17.70
CA ARG A 450 -26.87 15.82 17.44
C ARG A 450 -25.47 16.05 16.90
N PHE A 451 -24.51 15.26 17.33
CA PHE A 451 -23.11 15.41 17.00
C PHE A 451 -22.56 14.17 16.31
N THR A 452 -21.71 14.36 15.33
CA THR A 452 -20.91 13.28 14.77
C THR A 452 -19.53 13.80 14.42
N VAL A 453 -18.49 13.02 14.70
CA VAL A 453 -17.12 13.30 14.29
C VAL A 453 -16.78 12.37 13.13
N ALA A 454 -16.61 12.94 11.96
CA ALA A 454 -16.17 12.19 10.79
C ALA A 454 -14.64 12.05 10.77
N GLN A 455 -14.16 11.19 9.88
CA GLN A 455 -12.72 10.99 9.64
C GLN A 455 -11.99 12.33 9.46
N GLY A 456 -10.78 12.44 10.01
CA GLY A 456 -10.03 13.69 10.02
C GLY A 456 -10.47 14.65 11.13
N ASN A 457 -11.11 14.14 12.19
CA ASN A 457 -11.53 14.93 13.36
C ASN A 457 -12.48 16.10 13.02
N LYS A 458 -13.34 15.91 12.01
CA LYS A 458 -14.30 16.92 11.58
C LYS A 458 -15.60 16.79 12.34
N LEU A 459 -16.00 17.86 13.04
CA LEU A 459 -17.25 17.90 13.76
C LEU A 459 -18.39 18.37 12.85
N TYR A 460 -19.43 17.55 12.79
CA TYR A 460 -20.73 17.89 12.19
C TYR A 460 -21.80 17.97 13.27
N VAL A 461 -22.72 18.89 13.13
CA VAL A 461 -23.76 19.17 14.13
C VAL A 461 -25.12 19.19 13.45
N SER A 462 -26.11 18.54 14.07
CA SER A 462 -27.51 18.59 13.69
C SER A 462 -28.39 19.18 14.80
N ALA A 463 -29.59 19.56 14.49
CA ALA A 463 -30.61 19.75 15.54
C ALA A 463 -31.00 18.38 16.13
N PRO A 464 -31.36 18.30 17.41
CA PRO A 464 -31.75 17.04 18.05
C PRO A 464 -32.78 16.28 17.21
N TYR A 465 -32.51 15.00 16.94
CA TYR A 465 -33.37 14.07 16.17
C TYR A 465 -33.71 14.48 14.72
N GLN A 466 -32.92 15.41 14.11
CA GLN A 466 -33.18 15.84 12.73
C GLN A 466 -32.26 15.19 11.71
N TYR A 467 -31.11 14.71 12.11
CA TYR A 467 -30.14 13.98 11.24
C TYR A 467 -29.65 14.75 10.00
N ASP A 468 -29.86 16.07 9.93
CA ASP A 468 -29.28 16.98 8.95
C ASP A 468 -28.01 17.60 9.53
N TYR A 469 -26.87 16.98 9.27
CA TYR A 469 -25.58 17.37 9.82
C TYR A 469 -24.91 18.45 8.99
N LYS A 470 -24.56 19.54 9.65
CA LYS A 470 -23.77 20.63 9.05
C LYS A 470 -22.37 20.63 9.64
N TYR A 471 -21.40 20.88 8.79
CA TYR A 471 -20.02 21.06 9.22
C TYR A 471 -19.92 22.22 10.22
N CYS A 472 -19.23 21.99 11.32
CA CYS A 472 -18.97 22.96 12.35
C CYS A 472 -17.52 23.41 12.36
N CYS A 473 -16.58 22.52 12.59
CA CYS A 473 -15.15 22.81 12.65
C CYS A 473 -14.29 21.54 12.60
N ASN A 474 -12.98 21.72 12.42
CA ASN A 474 -12.02 20.66 12.69
C ASN A 474 -11.65 20.68 14.17
N LEU A 475 -11.68 19.52 14.82
CA LEU A 475 -11.27 19.34 16.21
C LEU A 475 -9.74 19.21 16.33
N ALA A 476 -9.07 18.72 15.30
CA ALA A 476 -7.62 18.57 15.23
C ALA A 476 -7.15 18.56 13.78
N GLU A 477 -5.85 18.75 13.58
CA GLU A 477 -5.19 18.64 12.26
C GLU A 477 -4.80 17.21 11.91
N GLU A 478 -4.87 16.27 12.85
CA GLU A 478 -4.59 14.85 12.64
C GLU A 478 -5.65 14.22 11.72
N GLU A 479 -5.25 13.71 10.58
CA GLU A 479 -6.19 13.20 9.56
C GLU A 479 -6.53 11.71 9.73
N TYR A 480 -5.72 10.94 10.47
CA TYR A 480 -5.79 9.46 10.45
C TYR A 480 -6.41 8.81 11.67
N LYS A 481 -6.46 9.50 12.80
CA LYS A 481 -7.01 8.98 14.04
C LYS A 481 -8.10 9.87 14.57
N ASN A 482 -9.22 9.28 14.98
CA ASN A 482 -10.25 10.02 15.70
C ASN A 482 -9.75 10.34 17.11
N LEU A 483 -9.18 11.53 17.28
CA LEU A 483 -8.63 11.97 18.57
C LEU A 483 -9.71 12.14 19.63
N TYR A 484 -10.93 12.47 19.22
CA TYR A 484 -12.09 12.69 20.09
C TYR A 484 -13.25 11.79 19.68
N SER A 485 -14.04 11.32 20.65
CA SER A 485 -15.14 10.38 20.39
C SER A 485 -16.53 10.93 20.74
N ILE A 486 -16.69 11.57 21.86
CA ILE A 486 -17.98 11.99 22.40
C ILE A 486 -17.96 13.51 22.62
N ILE A 487 -19.05 14.19 22.22
CA ILE A 487 -19.26 15.61 22.46
C ILE A 487 -20.39 15.76 23.49
N HIS A 488 -20.09 16.35 24.63
CA HIS A 488 -21.08 16.66 25.64
C HIS A 488 -21.47 18.14 25.62
N GLU A 489 -22.76 18.43 25.81
CA GLU A 489 -23.26 19.77 26.00
C GLU A 489 -23.55 20.00 27.49
N ILE A 490 -22.89 21.00 28.09
CA ILE A 490 -23.08 21.45 29.48
C ILE A 490 -23.16 22.97 29.47
N ASP A 491 -24.23 23.50 30.00
CA ASP A 491 -24.47 24.96 30.11
C ASP A 491 -24.29 25.71 28.78
N GLY A 492 -24.74 25.09 27.68
CA GLY A 492 -24.69 25.66 26.34
C GLY A 492 -23.32 25.71 25.70
N LYS A 493 -22.31 25.11 26.33
CA LYS A 493 -20.98 24.85 25.73
C LYS A 493 -20.82 23.39 25.34
N TRP A 494 -20.04 23.15 24.32
CA TRP A 494 -19.73 21.80 23.84
C TRP A 494 -18.33 21.39 24.25
N TYR A 495 -18.18 20.16 24.71
CA TYR A 495 -16.94 19.59 25.19
C TYR A 495 -16.62 18.32 24.40
N ALA A 496 -15.58 18.34 23.57
CA ALA A 496 -15.10 17.14 22.91
C ALA A 496 -14.19 16.34 23.85
N CYS A 497 -14.62 15.14 24.19
CA CYS A 497 -13.91 14.24 25.07
C CYS A 497 -12.90 13.38 24.31
N PRO A 498 -11.69 13.20 24.87
CA PRO A 498 -10.60 12.50 24.20
C PRO A 498 -10.88 10.99 24.04
N TYR A 499 -10.44 10.46 22.91
CA TYR A 499 -10.35 9.04 22.61
C TYR A 499 -8.88 8.62 22.48
N TYR A 500 -8.18 9.15 21.47
CA TYR A 500 -6.71 9.05 21.36
C TYR A 500 -5.99 10.27 21.91
N ALA A 501 -6.70 11.39 22.07
CA ALA A 501 -6.11 12.62 22.62
C ALA A 501 -5.87 12.52 24.14
N CYS A 502 -5.03 13.44 24.66
CA CYS A 502 -4.80 13.66 26.09
C CYS A 502 -5.26 15.06 26.53
N ASN A 503 -6.31 15.60 25.93
CA ASN A 503 -6.90 16.89 26.27
C ASN A 503 -8.40 16.90 25.99
N ILE A 504 -9.14 17.82 26.61
CA ILE A 504 -10.54 18.08 26.34
C ILE A 504 -10.63 19.40 25.55
N LEU A 505 -11.45 19.43 24.50
CA LEU A 505 -11.68 20.67 23.75
C LEU A 505 -13.01 21.32 24.19
N VAL A 506 -12.99 22.62 24.35
CA VAL A 506 -14.21 23.43 24.50
C VAL A 506 -14.53 24.06 23.15
N ILE A 507 -15.72 23.80 22.64
CA ILE A 507 -16.14 24.19 21.30
C ILE A 507 -17.24 25.24 21.43
N GLY A 508 -17.08 26.33 20.72
CA GLY A 508 -18.06 27.38 20.56
C GLY A 508 -18.62 27.46 19.14
N LYS A 509 -19.34 28.52 18.88
CA LYS A 509 -20.00 28.73 17.57
C LYS A 509 -19.04 28.86 16.38
N MET A 510 -17.79 29.24 16.65
CA MET A 510 -16.78 29.54 15.62
C MET A 510 -15.69 28.45 15.57
N GLY A 511 -15.82 27.36 16.30
CA GLY A 511 -14.84 26.29 16.39
C GLY A 511 -14.27 26.10 17.80
N VAL A 512 -13.08 25.54 17.91
CA VAL A 512 -12.41 25.25 19.18
C VAL A 512 -12.00 26.58 19.86
N GLU A 513 -12.54 26.82 21.06
CA GLU A 513 -12.27 28.05 21.84
C GLU A 513 -11.17 27.83 22.87
N LYS A 514 -11.06 26.63 23.44
CA LYS A 514 -10.12 26.34 24.52
C LYS A 514 -9.73 24.86 24.50
N THR A 515 -8.47 24.59 24.81
CA THR A 515 -7.94 23.23 25.06
C THR A 515 -7.59 23.09 26.53
N ILE A 516 -8.01 21.99 27.15
CA ILE A 516 -7.76 21.64 28.55
C ILE A 516 -6.82 20.44 28.54
N GLU A 517 -5.54 20.70 28.78
CA GLU A 517 -4.50 19.67 28.80
C GLU A 517 -4.63 18.80 30.06
N LEU A 518 -4.46 17.47 29.90
CA LEU A 518 -4.39 16.51 31.00
C LEU A 518 -2.92 16.26 31.39
N GLU A 519 -2.69 16.00 32.70
CA GLU A 519 -1.33 16.01 33.28
C GLU A 519 -0.39 14.93 32.74
N LYS A 520 -0.90 13.75 32.37
CA LYS A 520 -0.07 12.65 31.92
C LYS A 520 -0.26 12.36 30.43
N LYS A 521 0.78 12.62 29.63
CA LYS A 521 0.82 12.22 28.22
C LYS A 521 1.28 10.78 28.11
N VAL A 522 0.40 9.91 27.66
CA VAL A 522 0.73 8.53 27.25
C VAL A 522 0.91 8.55 25.73
N GLN A 523 1.93 7.88 25.22
CA GLN A 523 2.35 8.08 23.82
C GLN A 523 1.60 7.21 22.79
N GLU A 524 0.92 6.12 23.20
CA GLU A 524 0.29 5.20 22.25
C GLU A 524 -1.04 4.61 22.77
N GLY A 525 -1.96 4.32 21.83
CA GLY A 525 -3.22 3.64 22.05
C GLY A 525 -4.39 4.57 22.41
N ILE A 526 -5.58 3.98 22.53
CA ILE A 526 -6.80 4.66 22.95
C ILE A 526 -6.67 5.06 24.43
N MET A 527 -6.76 6.35 24.74
CA MET A 527 -6.59 6.85 26.10
C MET A 527 -7.79 6.55 26.97
N PHE A 528 -8.99 6.86 26.45
CA PHE A 528 -10.25 6.70 27.18
C PHE A 528 -11.24 5.90 26.34
N SER A 529 -11.95 4.99 26.98
CA SER A 529 -12.96 4.13 26.33
C SER A 529 -14.30 4.84 26.09
N CYS A 530 -14.69 5.70 27.04
CA CYS A 530 -15.91 6.49 26.95
C CYS A 530 -15.85 7.68 27.92
N SER A 531 -16.89 8.51 27.88
CA SER A 531 -17.06 9.62 28.81
C SER A 531 -18.53 9.81 29.22
N TYR A 532 -18.74 10.43 30.36
CA TYR A 532 -20.08 10.76 30.90
C TYR A 532 -20.13 12.21 31.32
N LYS A 533 -21.32 12.79 31.26
CA LYS A 533 -21.65 14.04 31.95
C LYS A 533 -22.52 13.77 33.15
N TYR A 534 -22.26 14.49 34.24
CA TYR A 534 -23.08 14.49 35.45
C TYR A 534 -23.05 15.89 36.09
N ASP A 535 -24.17 16.59 36.07
CA ASP A 535 -24.24 18.01 36.44
C ASP A 535 -23.22 18.85 35.67
N THR A 536 -22.25 19.48 36.35
CA THR A 536 -21.13 20.25 35.76
C THR A 536 -19.90 19.39 35.49
N TYR A 537 -19.90 18.11 35.80
CA TYR A 537 -18.76 17.23 35.70
C TYR A 537 -18.73 16.46 34.37
N LEU A 538 -17.56 16.39 33.78
CA LEU A 538 -17.20 15.43 32.75
C LEU A 538 -16.33 14.32 33.39
N LEU A 539 -16.69 13.07 33.15
CA LEU A 539 -15.99 11.90 33.64
C LEU A 539 -15.41 11.14 32.47
N LEU A 540 -14.11 10.89 32.45
CA LEU A 540 -13.42 10.17 31.43
C LEU A 540 -13.02 8.78 31.95
N ILE A 541 -13.44 7.72 31.24
CA ILE A 541 -13.22 6.33 31.67
C ILE A 541 -11.95 5.81 31.00
N PRO A 542 -10.93 5.41 31.74
CA PRO A 542 -9.62 5.10 31.23
C PRO A 542 -9.59 3.79 30.42
N LEU A 543 -8.72 3.72 29.44
CA LEU A 543 -8.25 2.49 28.81
C LEU A 543 -6.72 2.39 28.92
N ASN A 544 -5.98 3.28 28.28
CA ASN A 544 -4.53 3.38 28.45
C ASN A 544 -4.12 4.50 29.41
N TYR A 545 -5.02 5.44 29.68
CA TYR A 545 -4.77 6.52 30.64
C TYR A 545 -4.75 5.95 32.08
N PRO A 546 -3.86 6.41 32.98
CA PRO A 546 -3.64 5.74 34.27
C PRO A 546 -4.65 6.08 35.36
N SER A 547 -5.67 6.89 35.09
CA SER A 547 -6.68 7.34 36.06
C SER A 547 -8.05 7.53 35.46
N VAL A 548 -9.10 7.41 36.24
CA VAL A 548 -10.39 8.05 35.95
C VAL A 548 -10.19 9.55 36.12
N VAL A 549 -10.67 10.34 35.12
CA VAL A 549 -10.54 11.80 35.18
C VAL A 549 -11.90 12.44 35.36
N ARG A 550 -11.99 13.40 36.29
CA ARG A 550 -13.17 14.27 36.48
C ARG A 550 -12.77 15.71 36.18
N TYR A 551 -13.42 16.33 35.22
CA TYR A 551 -13.29 17.75 34.92
C TYR A 551 -14.57 18.48 35.35
N ASP A 552 -14.45 19.51 36.20
CA ASP A 552 -15.57 20.38 36.57
C ASP A 552 -15.61 21.59 35.62
N THR A 553 -16.66 21.63 34.79
CA THR A 553 -16.83 22.72 33.81
C THR A 553 -17.13 24.07 34.46
N ALA A 554 -17.64 24.12 35.71
CA ALA A 554 -17.94 25.34 36.43
C ALA A 554 -16.68 25.97 37.04
N THR A 555 -15.78 25.20 37.62
CA THR A 555 -14.57 25.67 38.29
C THR A 555 -13.33 25.57 37.39
N GLY A 556 -13.33 24.70 36.41
CA GLY A 556 -12.18 24.39 35.56
C GLY A 556 -11.18 23.44 36.21
N GLU A 557 -11.54 22.84 37.36
CA GLU A 557 -10.68 21.90 38.08
C GLU A 557 -10.66 20.52 37.44
N VAL A 558 -9.47 19.90 37.35
CA VAL A 558 -9.28 18.52 36.87
C VAL A 558 -8.79 17.67 38.04
N ASN A 559 -9.52 16.61 38.34
CA ASN A 559 -9.16 15.65 39.40
C ASN A 559 -8.82 14.28 38.75
N TYR A 560 -7.82 13.61 39.33
CA TYR A 560 -7.31 12.33 38.83
C TYR A 560 -7.44 11.25 39.90
N PHE A 561 -8.26 10.23 39.65
CA PHE A 561 -8.48 9.12 40.55
C PHE A 561 -7.67 7.92 40.05
N THR A 562 -6.56 7.64 40.71
CA THR A 562 -5.59 6.60 40.33
C THR A 562 -5.73 5.31 41.13
N GLU A 563 -6.36 5.38 42.32
CA GLU A 563 -6.51 4.21 43.18
C GLU A 563 -7.47 3.20 42.58
N ASN A 564 -7.08 1.93 42.61
CA ASN A 564 -7.88 0.78 42.16
C ASN A 564 -8.30 0.78 40.65
N VAL A 565 -7.74 1.64 39.81
CA VAL A 565 -8.06 1.71 38.36
C VAL A 565 -7.75 0.41 37.62
N ASN A 566 -6.81 -0.41 38.15
CA ASN A 566 -6.48 -1.74 37.63
C ASN A 566 -7.67 -2.74 37.65
N VAL A 567 -8.73 -2.44 38.41
CA VAL A 567 -9.99 -3.21 38.38
C VAL A 567 -10.74 -2.91 37.08
N CYS A 568 -10.75 -1.65 36.64
CA CYS A 568 -11.49 -1.18 35.48
C CYS A 568 -10.91 -1.70 34.15
N VAL A 569 -9.60 -1.93 34.11
CA VAL A 569 -8.86 -2.24 32.87
C VAL A 569 -8.13 -3.57 33.03
N LYS A 570 -8.33 -4.47 32.10
CA LYS A 570 -7.63 -5.76 32.03
C LYS A 570 -6.91 -5.89 30.71
N GLU A 571 -5.99 -6.85 30.64
CA GLU A 571 -5.30 -7.17 29.41
C GLU A 571 -5.73 -8.56 28.89
N LYS A 572 -6.14 -8.63 27.62
CA LYS A 572 -6.50 -9.88 26.94
C LYS A 572 -5.80 -9.90 25.60
N ASN A 573 -4.99 -10.94 25.34
CA ASN A 573 -4.27 -11.10 24.07
C ASN A 573 -3.38 -9.89 23.66
N GLY A 574 -2.74 -9.25 24.64
CA GLY A 574 -1.89 -8.08 24.40
C GLY A 574 -2.65 -6.76 24.19
N GLN A 575 -3.97 -6.76 24.31
CA GLN A 575 -4.81 -5.57 24.22
C GLN A 575 -5.48 -5.25 25.55
N LYS A 576 -5.50 -3.97 25.91
CA LYS A 576 -6.26 -3.49 27.06
C LYS A 576 -7.73 -3.41 26.71
N ILE A 577 -8.55 -3.89 27.63
CA ILE A 577 -10.01 -3.83 27.55
C ILE A 577 -10.55 -3.25 28.85
N THR A 578 -11.65 -2.51 28.75
CA THR A 578 -12.39 -1.99 29.91
C THR A 578 -13.78 -2.59 29.90
N GLY A 579 -14.37 -2.76 31.07
CA GLY A 579 -15.72 -3.24 31.22
C GLY A 579 -16.76 -2.11 31.10
N CYS A 580 -18.01 -2.46 31.32
CA CYS A 580 -19.09 -1.50 31.32
C CYS A 580 -18.97 -0.47 32.44
N SER A 581 -19.43 0.72 32.15
CA SER A 581 -19.55 1.80 33.14
C SER A 581 -20.92 2.45 33.08
N TRP A 582 -21.36 2.98 34.20
CA TRP A 582 -22.66 3.69 34.33
C TRP A 582 -22.62 4.63 35.53
N ILE A 583 -23.55 5.58 35.52
CA ILE A 583 -23.80 6.47 36.68
C ILE A 583 -25.10 6.03 37.37
N TYR A 584 -25.03 5.82 38.69
CA TYR A 584 -26.15 5.44 39.49
C TYR A 584 -26.13 6.19 40.83
N HIS A 585 -27.20 6.91 41.21
CA HIS A 585 -27.34 7.65 42.45
C HIS A 585 -26.11 8.52 42.82
N GLY A 586 -25.55 9.26 41.82
CA GLY A 586 -24.44 10.18 42.03
C GLY A 586 -23.04 9.53 42.15
N SER A 587 -22.95 8.24 41.87
CA SER A 587 -21.69 7.52 41.81
C SER A 587 -21.48 6.96 40.43
N LEU A 588 -20.21 6.98 39.98
CA LEU A 588 -19.71 6.27 38.79
C LEU A 588 -19.35 4.84 39.19
N TYR A 589 -19.87 3.87 38.46
CA TYR A 589 -19.52 2.46 38.60
C TYR A 589 -18.83 2.01 37.33
N ILE A 590 -17.72 1.26 37.45
CA ILE A 590 -17.00 0.64 36.34
C ILE A 590 -16.77 -0.82 36.70
N MET A 591 -17.44 -1.73 36.01
CA MET A 591 -17.26 -3.16 36.23
C MET A 591 -16.03 -3.66 35.50
N SER A 592 -15.31 -4.60 36.07
CA SER A 592 -14.23 -5.30 35.40
C SER A 592 -14.75 -6.07 34.17
N PRO A 593 -14.02 -6.09 33.05
CA PRO A 593 -14.44 -6.87 31.86
C PRO A 593 -14.26 -8.39 32.04
N MET A 594 -13.52 -8.85 33.05
CA MET A 594 -13.08 -10.24 33.17
C MET A 594 -13.43 -10.91 34.50
N ASP A 595 -13.88 -10.14 35.49
CA ASP A 595 -14.22 -10.63 36.80
C ASP A 595 -15.42 -9.88 37.40
N ASN A 596 -15.85 -10.26 38.58
CA ASN A 596 -17.01 -9.71 39.25
C ASN A 596 -16.75 -8.48 40.14
N LEU A 597 -15.63 -7.81 39.94
CA LEU A 597 -15.26 -6.61 40.67
C LEU A 597 -15.81 -5.35 40.01
N VAL A 598 -16.26 -4.42 40.81
CA VAL A 598 -16.79 -3.11 40.38
C VAL A 598 -16.03 -2.02 41.13
N TYR A 599 -15.46 -1.11 40.40
CA TYR A 599 -14.95 0.15 40.92
C TYR A 599 -16.12 1.12 41.09
N LYS A 600 -16.28 1.68 42.26
CA LYS A 600 -17.26 2.73 42.56
C LYS A 600 -16.57 4.01 42.95
N LEU A 601 -16.96 5.13 42.33
CA LEU A 601 -16.49 6.49 42.64
C LEU A 601 -17.66 7.40 42.94
N ASP A 602 -17.76 7.96 44.15
CA ASP A 602 -18.68 9.05 44.38
C ASP A 602 -18.23 10.29 43.58
N ILE A 603 -19.10 10.76 42.66
CA ILE A 603 -18.72 11.81 41.70
C ILE A 603 -18.42 13.13 42.38
N ARG A 604 -19.05 13.47 43.51
CA ARG A 604 -18.91 14.75 44.19
C ARG A 604 -17.76 14.73 45.19
N SER A 605 -17.70 13.75 46.08
CA SER A 605 -16.66 13.67 47.10
C SER A 605 -15.31 13.18 46.54
N GLY A 606 -15.35 12.35 45.51
CA GLY A 606 -14.15 11.68 44.95
C GLY A 606 -13.71 10.44 45.73
N GLU A 607 -14.50 10.01 46.72
CA GLU A 607 -14.23 8.78 47.45
C GLU A 607 -14.49 7.55 46.58
N SER A 608 -13.55 6.62 46.54
CA SER A 608 -13.66 5.39 45.74
C SER A 608 -13.47 4.12 46.56
N ASN A 609 -14.17 3.08 46.16
CA ASN A 609 -14.03 1.74 46.74
C ASN A 609 -14.28 0.64 45.67
N ILE A 610 -13.93 -0.60 46.03
CA ILE A 610 -14.22 -1.77 45.21
C ILE A 610 -15.38 -2.55 45.85
N ILE A 611 -16.30 -2.98 45.00
CA ILE A 611 -17.41 -3.86 45.36
C ILE A 611 -17.23 -5.18 44.63
N GLU A 612 -17.36 -6.29 45.33
CA GLU A 612 -17.46 -7.60 44.73
C GLU A 612 -18.90 -8.01 44.59
N ILE A 613 -19.35 -8.27 43.33
CA ILE A 613 -20.68 -8.77 43.07
C ILE A 613 -20.69 -10.29 43.35
N PRO A 614 -21.58 -10.83 44.19
CA PRO A 614 -21.57 -12.26 44.53
C PRO A 614 -22.18 -13.14 43.45
N ILE A 615 -21.60 -13.10 42.24
CA ILE A 615 -21.98 -13.86 41.04
C ILE A 615 -21.39 -15.26 41.15
N GLN A 616 -22.16 -16.31 40.81
CA GLN A 616 -21.70 -17.68 40.76
C GLN A 616 -21.04 -18.02 39.43
N SER A 617 -21.58 -17.45 38.36
CA SER A 617 -21.04 -17.62 36.99
C SER A 617 -19.95 -16.61 36.71
N LYS A 618 -18.99 -16.96 35.84
CA LYS A 618 -18.04 -15.98 35.33
C LYS A 618 -18.78 -14.97 34.43
N CYS A 619 -18.72 -13.71 34.76
CA CYS A 619 -19.39 -12.65 34.03
C CYS A 619 -18.61 -11.35 34.13
N GLY A 620 -17.84 -10.99 33.07
CA GLY A 620 -17.39 -9.63 32.94
C GLY A 620 -18.51 -8.75 32.34
N GLY A 621 -18.62 -7.50 32.79
CA GLY A 621 -19.69 -6.61 32.31
C GLY A 621 -19.34 -5.89 31.02
N ASP A 622 -20.22 -5.90 30.01
CA ASP A 622 -20.12 -5.13 28.79
C ASP A 622 -20.97 -3.85 28.80
N THR A 623 -22.24 -3.97 29.13
CA THR A 623 -23.18 -2.85 29.27
C THR A 623 -24.15 -3.09 30.44
N ALA A 624 -24.77 -2.04 30.95
CA ALA A 624 -25.75 -2.15 32.02
C ALA A 624 -26.94 -1.24 31.79
N VAL A 625 -28.12 -1.70 32.24
CA VAL A 625 -29.37 -0.95 32.18
C VAL A 625 -30.02 -0.95 33.56
N GLU A 626 -30.50 0.22 33.99
CA GLU A 626 -31.25 0.36 35.24
C GLU A 626 -32.73 0.04 35.02
N TYR A 627 -33.28 -0.82 35.91
CA TYR A 627 -34.72 -1.07 36.01
C TYR A 627 -35.13 -1.37 37.46
N LYS A 628 -36.08 -0.62 38.00
CA LYS A 628 -36.59 -0.77 39.38
C LYS A 628 -35.50 -0.79 40.47
N ASN A 629 -34.52 0.12 40.38
CA ASN A 629 -33.35 0.24 41.27
C ASN A 629 -32.40 -0.97 41.23
N GLU A 630 -32.49 -1.76 40.22
CA GLU A 630 -31.57 -2.86 39.93
C GLU A 630 -30.83 -2.60 38.62
N LEU A 631 -29.60 -3.06 38.56
CA LEU A 631 -28.76 -2.99 37.38
C LEU A 631 -28.75 -4.33 36.65
N TRP A 632 -29.15 -4.32 35.39
CA TRP A 632 -29.14 -5.46 34.52
C TRP A 632 -27.89 -5.38 33.68
N ILE A 633 -26.92 -6.24 33.95
CA ILE A 633 -25.58 -6.23 33.38
C ILE A 633 -25.45 -7.29 32.27
N MET A 634 -25.11 -6.86 31.07
CA MET A 634 -24.88 -7.73 29.91
C MET A 634 -23.48 -8.31 29.98
N PRO A 635 -23.29 -9.59 29.62
CA PRO A 635 -21.98 -10.23 29.70
C PRO A 635 -21.04 -9.69 28.63
N TYR A 636 -19.79 -9.41 29.01
CA TYR A 636 -18.67 -9.30 28.08
C TYR A 636 -18.13 -10.70 27.73
N ASP A 637 -18.04 -11.53 28.75
CA ASP A 637 -17.42 -12.85 28.73
C ASP A 637 -18.33 -13.81 29.52
N GLY A 638 -19.19 -14.54 28.85
CA GLY A 638 -20.11 -15.46 29.48
C GLY A 638 -21.51 -15.47 28.85
N GLN A 639 -22.36 -16.33 29.39
CA GLN A 639 -23.72 -16.62 28.88
C GLN A 639 -24.83 -16.31 29.86
N VAL A 640 -24.55 -15.44 30.81
CA VAL A 640 -25.57 -15.04 31.83
C VAL A 640 -25.71 -13.54 31.87
N ILE A 641 -26.94 -13.06 31.99
CA ILE A 641 -27.28 -11.68 32.33
C ILE A 641 -27.42 -11.60 33.84
N VAL A 642 -26.75 -10.64 34.45
CA VAL A 642 -26.72 -10.43 35.86
C VAL A 642 -27.67 -9.28 36.23
N CYS A 643 -28.61 -9.51 37.13
CA CYS A 643 -29.40 -8.48 37.79
C CYS A 643 -28.83 -8.26 39.19
N TRP A 644 -28.29 -7.07 39.44
CA TRP A 644 -27.63 -6.71 40.68
C TRP A 644 -28.27 -5.47 41.31
N ASN A 645 -28.56 -5.55 42.64
CA ASN A 645 -28.96 -4.38 43.39
C ASN A 645 -27.74 -3.79 44.13
N PRO A 646 -27.27 -2.59 43.75
CA PRO A 646 -26.06 -2.00 44.34
C PRO A 646 -26.23 -1.60 45.83
N GLU A 647 -27.45 -1.45 46.33
CA GLU A 647 -27.71 -1.06 47.71
C GLU A 647 -27.74 -2.26 48.68
N THR A 648 -28.36 -3.37 48.23
CA THR A 648 -28.47 -4.59 49.06
C THR A 648 -27.39 -5.62 48.77
N ASN A 649 -26.68 -5.46 47.66
CA ASN A 649 -25.71 -6.42 47.07
C ASN A 649 -26.34 -7.77 46.68
N GLU A 650 -27.68 -7.82 46.55
CA GLU A 650 -28.39 -9.01 46.06
C GLU A 650 -28.18 -9.18 44.58
N VAL A 651 -28.00 -10.44 44.14
CA VAL A 651 -27.77 -10.78 42.75
C VAL A 651 -28.68 -11.88 42.28
N ARG A 652 -29.11 -11.80 41.03
CA ARG A 652 -29.81 -12.87 40.30
C ARG A 652 -29.13 -13.06 38.93
N GLU A 653 -28.97 -14.30 38.52
CA GLU A 653 -28.38 -14.65 37.27
C GLU A 653 -29.42 -15.26 36.33
N TYR A 654 -29.42 -14.79 35.09
CA TYR A 654 -30.34 -15.24 34.04
C TYR A 654 -29.52 -15.87 32.90
N GLY A 655 -29.57 -17.18 32.82
CA GLY A 655 -29.02 -17.99 31.74
C GLY A 655 -30.12 -18.67 30.95
N GLY A 656 -29.78 -19.60 30.07
CA GLY A 656 -30.76 -20.35 29.29
C GLY A 656 -31.28 -19.58 28.09
N PHE A 657 -30.38 -19.07 27.29
CA PHE A 657 -30.72 -18.47 25.98
C PHE A 657 -31.47 -19.47 25.10
N PRO A 658 -32.28 -19.00 24.14
CA PRO A 658 -33.06 -19.88 23.26
C PRO A 658 -32.18 -20.90 22.51
N ASP A 659 -32.78 -22.05 22.16
CA ASP A 659 -32.12 -23.09 21.41
C ASP A 659 -31.50 -22.55 20.12
N GLY A 660 -30.26 -22.92 19.86
CA GLY A 660 -29.53 -22.47 18.69
C GLY A 660 -28.85 -21.10 18.85
N PHE A 661 -28.90 -20.47 20.02
CA PHE A 661 -28.09 -19.24 20.28
C PHE A 661 -26.60 -19.56 20.25
N LEU A 662 -25.85 -18.82 19.46
CA LEU A 662 -24.41 -18.95 19.31
C LEU A 662 -23.74 -17.58 19.27
N CYS A 663 -22.65 -17.43 20.02
CA CYS A 663 -21.74 -16.31 19.86
C CYS A 663 -20.76 -16.61 18.71
N LYS A 664 -20.58 -15.66 17.80
CA LYS A 664 -19.67 -15.78 16.67
C LYS A 664 -18.83 -14.53 16.52
N ASN A 665 -17.55 -14.73 16.29
CA ASN A 665 -16.67 -13.60 15.96
C ASN A 665 -16.84 -13.18 14.48
N PRO A 666 -16.19 -12.09 14.11
CA PRO A 666 -16.18 -11.58 12.73
C PRO A 666 -15.76 -12.56 11.66
N ALA A 667 -14.88 -13.46 11.95
CA ALA A 667 -14.44 -14.49 10.99
C ALA A 667 -15.45 -15.67 10.85
N GLY A 668 -16.60 -15.62 11.58
CA GLY A 668 -17.61 -16.68 11.58
C GLY A 668 -17.28 -17.86 12.50
N ASN A 669 -16.20 -17.77 13.28
CA ASN A 669 -15.86 -18.79 14.27
C ASN A 669 -16.78 -18.66 15.47
N VAL A 670 -17.26 -19.79 15.98
CA VAL A 670 -18.01 -19.83 17.24
C VAL A 670 -17.06 -19.49 18.37
N VAL A 671 -17.39 -18.42 19.11
CA VAL A 671 -16.63 -17.97 20.29
C VAL A 671 -17.57 -17.97 21.49
N CYS A 672 -17.18 -18.64 22.54
CA CYS A 672 -17.98 -18.69 23.77
C CYS A 672 -17.72 -17.48 24.71
N GLU A 673 -16.84 -16.56 24.34
CA GLU A 673 -16.21 -15.62 25.26
C GLU A 673 -16.10 -14.18 24.72
N GLU A 674 -17.04 -13.72 23.88
CA GLU A 674 -17.02 -12.35 23.35
C GLU A 674 -18.40 -11.74 23.30
N LYS A 675 -18.48 -10.40 23.39
CA LYS A 675 -19.63 -9.50 23.31
C LYS A 675 -20.83 -10.06 22.51
N PRO A 676 -21.80 -10.76 23.11
CA PRO A 676 -22.91 -11.31 22.32
C PRO A 676 -23.90 -10.24 21.86
N PHE A 677 -24.05 -9.15 22.62
CA PHE A 677 -25.07 -8.14 22.41
C PHE A 677 -24.48 -6.75 22.22
N GLY A 678 -25.15 -5.93 21.42
CA GLY A 678 -24.96 -4.49 21.36
C GLY A 678 -25.63 -3.76 22.53
N THR A 679 -25.82 -2.44 22.38
CA THR A 679 -26.44 -1.64 23.40
C THR A 679 -27.88 -2.11 23.65
N PRO A 680 -28.23 -2.55 24.85
CA PRO A 680 -29.55 -3.04 25.17
C PRO A 680 -30.59 -1.91 25.18
N ILE A 681 -31.81 -2.22 24.79
CA ILE A 681 -32.93 -1.29 24.74
C ILE A 681 -33.93 -1.68 25.82
N HIS A 682 -34.18 -0.80 26.79
CA HIS A 682 -35.18 -0.98 27.84
C HIS A 682 -36.51 -0.40 27.40
N TYR A 683 -37.56 -1.22 27.37
CA TYR A 683 -38.92 -0.79 27.09
C TYR A 683 -39.94 -1.53 27.97
N GLY A 684 -40.55 -0.81 28.90
CA GLY A 684 -41.48 -1.38 29.85
C GLY A 684 -40.83 -2.40 30.78
N LYS A 685 -41.32 -3.64 30.81
CA LYS A 685 -40.68 -4.77 31.50
C LYS A 685 -39.74 -5.58 30.65
N TYR A 686 -39.53 -5.18 29.41
CA TYR A 686 -38.71 -5.92 28.46
C TYR A 686 -37.35 -5.26 28.24
N LEU A 687 -36.34 -6.10 28.14
CA LEU A 687 -35.01 -5.74 27.71
C LEU A 687 -34.75 -6.38 26.35
N TYR A 688 -34.59 -5.55 25.34
CA TYR A 688 -34.23 -5.98 24.00
C TYR A 688 -32.71 -5.97 23.88
N LEU A 689 -32.17 -7.07 23.38
CA LEU A 689 -30.76 -7.34 23.28
C LEU A 689 -30.39 -7.49 21.79
N PRO A 690 -30.04 -6.41 21.10
CA PRO A 690 -29.60 -6.47 19.73
C PRO A 690 -28.33 -7.32 19.60
N SER A 691 -28.24 -8.15 18.58
CA SER A 691 -27.03 -8.96 18.35
C SER A 691 -25.83 -8.07 18.06
N TRP A 692 -24.70 -8.43 18.65
CA TRP A 692 -23.39 -7.87 18.26
C TRP A 692 -22.55 -9.00 17.67
N TRP A 693 -22.02 -9.89 18.48
CA TRP A 693 -21.33 -11.11 18.02
C TRP A 693 -22.13 -12.35 18.36
N SER A 694 -23.38 -12.35 17.97
CA SER A 694 -24.30 -13.49 18.11
C SER A 694 -25.15 -13.66 16.86
N ASN A 695 -25.72 -14.84 16.73
CA ASN A 695 -26.54 -15.19 15.58
C ASN A 695 -27.99 -14.77 15.69
N MET A 696 -28.41 -14.19 16.84
CA MET A 696 -29.77 -13.72 17.01
C MET A 696 -29.89 -12.61 18.07
N SER A 697 -30.79 -11.67 17.85
CA SER A 697 -31.24 -10.69 18.85
C SER A 697 -32.27 -11.31 19.76
N LEU A 698 -32.31 -10.88 21.02
CA LEU A 698 -33.17 -11.45 22.04
C LEU A 698 -34.07 -10.38 22.73
N GLN A 699 -35.18 -10.81 23.24
CA GLN A 699 -36.03 -10.08 24.19
C GLN A 699 -36.05 -10.84 25.51
N LEU A 700 -35.71 -10.16 26.60
CA LEU A 700 -35.83 -10.67 27.96
C LEU A 700 -36.98 -10.00 28.68
N ASP A 701 -37.88 -10.80 29.21
CA ASP A 701 -38.89 -10.31 30.19
C ASP A 701 -38.22 -10.26 31.58
N MET A 702 -37.94 -9.06 32.08
CA MET A 702 -37.19 -8.85 33.31
C MET A 702 -37.99 -9.26 34.59
N GLU A 703 -39.29 -9.45 34.48
CA GLU A 703 -40.12 -9.92 35.61
C GLU A 703 -40.12 -11.45 35.70
N THR A 704 -40.07 -12.13 34.54
CA THR A 704 -40.14 -13.60 34.52
C THR A 704 -38.80 -14.28 34.24
N GLY A 705 -37.83 -13.54 33.77
CA GLY A 705 -36.51 -14.06 33.35
C GLY A 705 -36.51 -14.88 32.06
N ILE A 706 -37.61 -14.80 31.28
CA ILE A 706 -37.77 -15.61 30.08
C ILE A 706 -37.23 -14.89 28.86
N PHE A 707 -36.32 -15.54 28.12
CA PHE A 707 -35.80 -15.09 26.83
C PHE A 707 -36.67 -15.54 25.68
N LYS A 708 -36.82 -14.66 24.70
CA LYS A 708 -37.38 -14.96 23.38
C LYS A 708 -36.50 -14.41 22.28
N ARG A 709 -36.48 -15.07 21.13
CA ARG A 709 -35.87 -14.50 19.92
C ARG A 709 -36.65 -13.23 19.55
N TRP A 710 -35.96 -12.16 19.28
CA TRP A 710 -36.53 -10.93 18.77
C TRP A 710 -35.98 -10.64 17.37
N ILE A 711 -36.89 -10.37 16.44
CA ILE A 711 -36.54 -10.01 15.08
C ILE A 711 -36.96 -8.57 14.87
N PRO A 712 -36.04 -7.61 14.73
CA PRO A 712 -36.38 -6.23 14.38
C PRO A 712 -37.24 -6.20 13.13
N ALA A 713 -38.29 -5.36 13.09
CA ALA A 713 -39.24 -5.34 11.99
C ALA A 713 -38.66 -5.08 10.58
N PHE A 714 -37.48 -4.48 10.50
CA PHE A 714 -36.75 -4.25 9.23
C PHE A 714 -35.88 -5.44 8.80
N GLU A 715 -35.85 -6.55 9.53
CA GLU A 715 -35.11 -7.77 9.21
C GLU A 715 -36.05 -8.92 8.88
N SER A 716 -35.62 -9.84 8.04
CA SER A 716 -36.29 -11.10 7.75
C SER A 716 -35.82 -12.23 8.69
N GLU A 717 -36.65 -13.27 8.87
CA GLU A 717 -36.22 -14.46 9.63
C GLU A 717 -34.98 -15.13 9.03
N ASP A 718 -34.87 -15.13 7.71
CA ASP A 718 -33.75 -15.73 6.99
C ASP A 718 -32.46 -14.96 7.21
N GLU A 719 -32.52 -13.62 7.32
CA GLU A 719 -31.36 -12.77 7.58
C GLU A 719 -30.77 -13.01 8.97
N ASN A 720 -31.61 -13.33 9.96
CA ASN A 720 -31.19 -13.66 11.32
C ASN A 720 -30.73 -15.11 11.50
N SER A 721 -31.13 -16.01 10.58
CA SER A 721 -30.77 -17.43 10.64
C SER A 721 -29.47 -17.76 9.92
N VAL A 722 -28.96 -16.87 9.08
CA VAL A 722 -27.79 -17.13 8.24
C VAL A 722 -26.52 -17.16 9.07
N LEU A 723 -26.12 -18.38 9.42
CA LEU A 723 -24.85 -18.72 10.06
C LEU A 723 -23.63 -18.58 9.12
N GLY A 724 -23.75 -17.88 8.04
CA GLY A 724 -22.73 -17.75 7.02
C GLY A 724 -22.31 -16.30 6.79
N GLY A 725 -21.40 -15.76 7.60
CA GLY A 725 -20.55 -14.62 7.21
C GLY A 725 -21.17 -13.24 7.04
N LYS A 726 -22.45 -13.06 7.31
CA LYS A 726 -23.08 -11.73 7.38
C LYS A 726 -23.26 -11.33 8.84
N TRP A 727 -22.54 -10.29 9.22
CA TRP A 727 -22.60 -9.74 10.55
C TRP A 727 -23.81 -8.81 10.69
N THR A 728 -24.76 -9.16 11.52
CA THR A 728 -25.85 -8.28 11.88
C THR A 728 -25.49 -7.57 13.21
N PHE A 729 -24.70 -6.53 13.13
CA PHE A 729 -24.51 -5.67 14.28
C PHE A 729 -25.66 -4.67 14.36
N LEU A 730 -26.40 -4.71 15.45
CA LEU A 730 -27.43 -3.73 15.77
C LEU A 730 -26.99 -2.93 16.98
N PHE A 731 -27.27 -1.63 16.92
CA PHE A 731 -26.97 -0.69 18.00
C PHE A 731 -28.18 0.20 18.22
N GLY A 732 -28.62 0.42 19.44
CA GLY A 732 -29.85 1.11 19.73
C GLY A 732 -29.78 2.18 20.81
N GLN A 733 -30.61 3.20 20.70
CA GLN A 733 -30.80 4.25 21.70
C GLN A 733 -32.26 4.77 21.69
N ALA A 734 -32.68 5.46 22.76
CA ALA A 734 -34.01 6.05 22.84
C ALA A 734 -34.18 7.17 21.79
N GLY A 735 -35.28 7.16 21.06
CA GLY A 735 -35.68 8.20 20.13
C GLY A 735 -36.40 9.38 20.76
N GLU A 736 -36.89 10.32 19.93
CA GLU A 736 -37.65 11.50 20.37
C GLU A 736 -38.96 11.11 21.10
N LYS A 737 -39.61 10.06 20.63
CA LYS A 737 -40.87 9.58 21.24
C LYS A 737 -40.58 8.42 22.19
N LYS A 738 -41.33 8.35 23.29
CA LYS A 738 -41.14 7.36 24.35
C LYS A 738 -41.15 5.89 23.87
N ASP A 739 -41.88 5.58 22.81
CA ASP A 739 -42.04 4.22 22.29
C ASP A 739 -41.18 3.96 21.08
N ASP A 740 -40.50 4.99 20.58
CA ASP A 740 -39.62 4.90 19.40
C ASP A 740 -38.16 4.76 19.83
N PHE A 741 -37.42 3.90 19.14
CA PHE A 741 -36.00 3.66 19.36
C PHE A 741 -35.24 3.72 18.04
N MET A 742 -34.07 4.28 18.13
CA MET A 742 -33.17 4.38 17.00
C MET A 742 -32.25 3.15 16.96
N ILE A 743 -32.24 2.43 15.86
CA ILE A 743 -31.41 1.25 15.69
C ILE A 743 -30.61 1.40 14.41
N TYR A 744 -29.30 1.32 14.51
CA TYR A 744 -28.45 1.25 13.37
C TYR A 744 -28.07 -0.20 13.07
N SER A 745 -28.30 -0.62 11.84
CA SER A 745 -27.84 -1.91 11.33
C SER A 745 -26.48 -1.75 10.66
N TYR A 746 -25.44 -2.33 11.24
CA TYR A 746 -24.12 -2.32 10.68
C TYR A 746 -24.03 -3.11 9.36
N SER A 747 -24.75 -4.22 9.27
CA SER A 747 -24.80 -5.03 8.06
C SER A 747 -25.47 -4.33 6.89
N LYS A 748 -26.53 -3.55 7.17
CA LYS A 748 -27.26 -2.76 6.18
C LYS A 748 -26.73 -1.33 6.03
N ARG A 749 -25.86 -0.90 6.95
CA ARG A 749 -25.35 0.48 7.06
C ARG A 749 -26.44 1.53 7.02
N ARG A 750 -27.54 1.30 7.78
CA ARG A 750 -28.72 2.14 7.79
C ARG A 750 -29.23 2.38 9.21
N LEU A 751 -29.79 3.57 9.42
CA LEU A 751 -30.46 3.95 10.66
C LEU A 751 -31.96 3.77 10.50
N TYR A 752 -32.60 3.14 11.52
CA TYR A 752 -34.03 2.93 11.57
C TYR A 752 -34.62 3.51 12.87
N SER A 753 -35.80 4.10 12.76
CA SER A 753 -36.67 4.30 13.92
C SER A 753 -37.62 3.12 14.02
N ILE A 754 -37.64 2.43 15.14
CA ILE A 754 -38.59 1.35 15.42
C ILE A 754 -39.47 1.69 16.61
N ASN A 755 -40.78 1.56 16.43
CA ASN A 755 -41.74 1.64 17.51
C ASN A 755 -41.94 0.26 18.13
N LEU A 756 -41.40 0.05 19.34
CA LEU A 756 -41.43 -1.26 19.98
C LEU A 756 -42.82 -1.71 20.46
N LYS A 757 -43.78 -0.79 20.58
CA LYS A 757 -45.12 -1.12 20.97
C LYS A 757 -45.94 -1.84 19.88
N ASN A 758 -45.76 -1.41 18.65
CA ASN A 758 -46.49 -1.94 17.49
C ASN A 758 -45.58 -2.60 16.42
N ASN A 759 -44.28 -2.62 16.68
CA ASN A 759 -43.27 -3.20 15.80
C ASN A 759 -43.26 -2.62 14.37
N ILE A 760 -43.53 -1.31 14.26
CA ILE A 760 -43.47 -0.57 12.99
C ILE A 760 -42.12 0.15 12.91
N TYR A 761 -41.53 0.18 11.76
CA TYR A 761 -40.24 0.87 11.53
C TYR A 761 -40.29 1.88 10.38
N GLN A 762 -39.38 2.82 10.43
CA GLN A 762 -39.13 3.78 9.38
C GLN A 762 -37.63 3.93 9.21
N GLU A 763 -37.15 3.93 7.98
CA GLU A 763 -35.74 4.27 7.68
C GLU A 763 -35.52 5.77 7.90
N ILE A 764 -34.49 6.11 8.65
CA ILE A 764 -34.09 7.48 8.90
C ILE A 764 -32.99 7.85 7.94
N LYS A 765 -33.20 8.94 7.27
CA LYS A 765 -32.26 9.50 6.33
C LYS A 765 -31.33 10.46 7.04
N ILE A 766 -30.05 10.11 7.05
CA ILE A 766 -28.98 10.99 7.54
C ILE A 766 -28.49 11.83 6.36
N ARG A 767 -28.38 13.14 6.57
CA ARG A 767 -27.87 14.09 5.57
C ARG A 767 -26.66 14.82 6.14
N PHE A 768 -25.69 15.07 5.29
CA PHE A 768 -24.52 15.88 5.63
C PHE A 768 -24.43 17.07 4.69
N ASP A 769 -23.70 18.09 5.10
CA ASP A 769 -23.29 19.17 4.23
C ASP A 769 -22.33 18.61 3.17
N MET A 770 -22.90 18.31 2.01
CA MET A 770 -22.19 17.58 0.96
C MET A 770 -21.03 18.37 0.37
N ASP A 771 -21.13 19.70 0.33
CA ASP A 771 -20.06 20.52 -0.25
C ASP A 771 -18.79 20.45 0.62
N GLU A 772 -18.94 20.53 1.93
CA GLU A 772 -17.83 20.41 2.86
C GLU A 772 -17.31 18.98 2.94
N LEU A 773 -18.22 18.01 2.91
CA LEU A 773 -17.86 16.62 2.96
C LEU A 773 -17.09 16.18 1.71
N GLU A 774 -17.58 16.54 0.51
CA GLU A 774 -16.89 16.24 -0.75
C GLU A 774 -15.53 16.92 -0.85
N ASN A 775 -15.40 18.16 -0.41
CA ASN A 775 -14.12 18.86 -0.36
C ASN A 775 -13.13 18.19 0.58
N ASN A 776 -13.64 17.55 1.63
CA ASN A 776 -12.84 16.91 2.65
C ASN A 776 -12.47 15.46 2.31
N GLU A 777 -13.32 14.75 1.58
CA GLU A 777 -13.07 13.36 1.18
C GLU A 777 -12.34 13.22 -0.15
N ALA A 778 -12.35 14.25 -0.96
CA ALA A 778 -11.49 14.35 -2.15
C ALA A 778 -9.99 14.35 -1.79
N GLY A 779 -9.70 14.36 -0.48
CA GLY A 779 -8.36 14.28 -0.01
C GLY A 779 -8.01 12.91 0.47
N PHE A 780 -7.22 12.15 0.41
CA PHE A 780 -6.35 11.33 1.18
C PHE A 780 -6.95 10.17 1.97
N CYS A 781 -6.81 8.98 1.44
CA CYS A 781 -7.02 7.72 2.15
C CYS A 781 -5.70 6.95 2.30
N GLU A 782 -4.77 7.47 3.10
CA GLU A 782 -3.43 6.86 3.26
C GLU A 782 -3.50 5.50 3.98
N GLU A 783 -4.42 5.31 4.92
CA GLU A 783 -4.48 4.12 5.75
C GLU A 783 -5.38 3.01 5.21
N THR A 784 -6.50 3.33 4.57
CA THR A 784 -7.48 2.33 4.13
C THR A 784 -7.14 1.64 2.83
N LEU A 785 -6.40 2.31 1.93
CA LEU A 785 -6.06 1.79 0.61
C LEU A 785 -4.56 1.67 0.35
N HIS A 786 -3.72 2.01 1.32
CA HIS A 786 -2.27 2.16 1.14
C HIS A 786 -1.91 3.10 -0.03
N LEU A 787 -2.81 4.03 -0.36
CA LEU A 787 -2.64 5.04 -1.40
C LEU A 787 -2.33 6.38 -0.73
N PRO A 788 -1.09 6.85 -0.77
CA PRO A 788 -0.69 8.11 -0.12
C PRO A 788 -1.03 9.35 -0.94
N TYR A 789 -1.99 9.26 -1.84
CA TYR A 789 -2.44 10.35 -2.68
C TYR A 789 -3.96 10.30 -2.86
N ALA A 790 -4.53 11.41 -3.25
CA ALA A 790 -5.96 11.62 -3.23
C ALA A 790 -6.76 10.51 -3.90
N CYS A 791 -7.72 10.01 -3.19
CA CYS A 791 -8.73 9.11 -3.71
C CYS A 791 -10.10 9.58 -3.24
N ILE A 792 -11.11 9.29 -4.04
CA ILE A 792 -12.51 9.47 -3.69
C ILE A 792 -13.13 8.09 -3.65
N GLU A 793 -13.54 7.67 -2.47
CA GLU A 793 -14.24 6.42 -2.29
C GLU A 793 -15.74 6.64 -2.30
N ASN A 794 -16.46 5.81 -3.03
CA ASN A 794 -17.86 5.47 -2.82
C ASN A 794 -18.90 6.55 -2.95
N HIS A 795 -18.66 7.65 -3.65
CA HIS A 795 -19.68 8.68 -3.78
C HIS A 795 -20.20 8.78 -5.20
N PHE A 796 -21.34 8.17 -5.45
CA PHE A 796 -22.10 8.35 -6.69
C PHE A 796 -22.27 9.81 -7.04
N ASN A 797 -22.66 10.65 -6.08
CA ASN A 797 -22.76 12.07 -6.28
C ASN A 797 -21.43 12.70 -6.64
N THR A 798 -20.34 12.22 -6.10
CA THR A 798 -19.01 12.77 -6.36
C THR A 798 -18.54 12.42 -7.77
N LEU A 799 -18.73 11.19 -8.27
CA LEU A 799 -18.42 10.87 -9.66
C LEU A 799 -19.31 11.65 -10.64
N SER A 800 -20.61 11.67 -10.44
CA SER A 800 -21.56 12.42 -11.26
C SER A 800 -21.29 13.94 -11.22
N ARG A 801 -20.91 14.48 -10.05
CA ARG A 801 -20.52 15.89 -9.89
C ARG A 801 -19.19 16.17 -10.53
N PHE A 802 -18.18 15.35 -10.35
CA PHE A 802 -16.90 15.39 -11.01
C PHE A 802 -17.05 15.43 -12.52
N LEU A 803 -17.90 14.59 -13.08
CA LEU A 803 -18.18 14.57 -14.50
C LEU A 803 -19.00 15.79 -14.97
N ARG A 804 -19.99 16.24 -14.17
CA ARG A 804 -20.85 17.40 -14.52
C ARG A 804 -20.10 18.73 -14.50
N GLN A 805 -19.19 18.92 -13.57
CA GLN A 805 -18.41 20.18 -13.50
C GLN A 805 -17.41 20.32 -14.64
N GLY A 806 -17.21 19.27 -15.47
CA GLY A 806 -16.34 19.31 -16.66
C GLY A 806 -14.89 19.65 -16.37
N THR A 807 -14.59 19.89 -15.11
CA THR A 807 -13.31 20.32 -14.61
C THR A 807 -12.87 19.33 -13.54
N VAL A 808 -12.10 18.38 -13.98
CA VAL A 808 -11.31 17.50 -13.16
C VAL A 808 -10.34 18.32 -12.29
N GLY A 809 -10.61 19.47 -11.91
CA GLY A 809 -9.67 20.30 -11.19
C GLY A 809 -10.24 21.12 -10.04
N ASN A 810 -11.51 21.46 -10.08
CA ASN A 810 -12.06 22.42 -9.13
C ASN A 810 -12.72 21.77 -7.89
N ALA A 811 -13.14 20.51 -8.01
CA ALA A 811 -13.67 19.74 -6.85
C ALA A 811 -12.60 18.86 -6.17
N PHE A 812 -11.32 19.03 -6.54
CA PHE A 812 -10.27 18.11 -6.19
C PHE A 812 -9.00 18.87 -5.81
N ASP A 813 -8.49 18.70 -4.63
CA ASP A 813 -7.23 19.30 -4.20
C ASP A 813 -6.05 18.60 -4.88
N ARG A 814 -5.79 19.02 -6.13
CA ARG A 814 -4.72 18.49 -6.96
C ARG A 814 -3.34 18.70 -6.34
N GLU A 815 -3.13 19.79 -5.65
CA GLU A 815 -1.86 20.10 -5.01
C GLU A 815 -1.62 19.16 -3.82
N LYS A 816 -2.65 18.89 -3.03
CA LYS A 816 -2.59 17.91 -1.95
C LYS A 816 -2.27 16.50 -2.48
N GLN A 817 -2.92 16.08 -3.57
CA GLN A 817 -2.62 14.80 -4.23
C GLN A 817 -1.15 14.72 -4.68
N ILE A 818 -0.66 15.76 -5.36
CA ILE A 818 0.73 15.80 -5.85
C ILE A 818 1.72 15.74 -4.68
N ASN A 819 1.49 16.52 -3.62
CA ASN A 819 2.36 16.56 -2.45
C ASN A 819 2.39 15.22 -1.71
N ALA A 820 1.26 14.54 -1.63
CA ALA A 820 1.18 13.22 -1.05
C ALA A 820 1.90 12.17 -1.90
N TYR A 821 1.69 12.19 -3.21
CA TYR A 821 2.38 11.28 -4.12
C TYR A 821 3.91 11.44 -4.09
N ARG A 822 4.39 12.68 -3.87
CA ARG A 822 5.83 12.97 -3.72
C ARG A 822 6.48 12.26 -2.53
N LYS A 823 5.72 11.86 -1.52
CA LYS A 823 6.23 11.08 -0.37
C LYS A 823 6.57 9.64 -0.75
N VAL A 824 5.90 9.07 -1.73
CA VAL A 824 6.08 7.67 -2.17
C VAL A 824 6.81 7.53 -3.49
N ASN A 825 7.03 8.61 -4.19
CA ASN A 825 7.83 8.63 -5.41
C ASN A 825 8.63 9.93 -5.52
N VAL A 826 9.93 9.82 -5.70
CA VAL A 826 10.83 10.99 -5.85
C VAL A 826 11.12 11.35 -7.31
N ASN A 827 10.67 10.54 -8.26
CA ASN A 827 10.89 10.79 -9.68
C ASN A 827 9.78 11.67 -10.29
N HIS A 828 9.95 12.98 -10.21
CA HIS A 828 8.98 13.97 -10.74
C HIS A 828 9.44 14.60 -12.07
N GLU A 829 10.72 14.46 -12.41
CA GLU A 829 11.34 15.11 -13.56
C GLU A 829 11.45 14.19 -14.78
N GLY A 830 11.32 12.87 -14.58
CA GLY A 830 11.49 11.87 -15.64
C GLY A 830 12.95 11.60 -15.98
N ASN A 831 13.82 11.60 -14.97
CA ASN A 831 15.27 11.41 -15.11
C ASN A 831 15.83 10.33 -14.18
N CYS A 832 14.99 9.43 -13.68
CA CYS A 832 15.40 8.33 -12.81
C CYS A 832 16.46 7.44 -13.49
N GLY A 833 16.22 7.06 -14.75
CA GLY A 833 17.16 6.24 -15.50
C GLY A 833 18.53 6.86 -15.59
N LYS A 834 18.60 8.17 -15.89
CA LYS A 834 19.87 8.90 -15.91
C LYS A 834 20.54 8.94 -14.53
N LYS A 835 19.79 9.20 -13.46
CA LYS A 835 20.33 9.21 -12.09
C LYS A 835 20.91 7.84 -11.69
N VAL A 836 20.21 6.75 -12.03
CA VAL A 836 20.68 5.39 -11.78
C VAL A 836 21.98 5.14 -12.57
N TYR A 837 21.97 5.45 -13.85
CA TYR A 837 23.14 5.29 -14.71
C TYR A 837 24.36 6.09 -14.19
N ASP A 838 24.18 7.39 -13.94
CA ASP A 838 25.25 8.28 -13.45
C ASP A 838 25.83 7.78 -12.11
N PHE A 839 24.95 7.33 -11.21
CA PHE A 839 25.39 6.77 -9.92
C PHE A 839 26.23 5.51 -10.11
N ILE A 840 25.75 4.55 -10.91
CA ILE A 840 26.46 3.28 -11.15
C ILE A 840 27.79 3.54 -11.84
N LYS A 841 27.83 4.36 -12.91
CA LYS A 841 29.09 4.70 -13.62
C LYS A 841 30.14 5.32 -12.67
N ASN A 842 29.72 6.18 -11.75
CA ASN A 842 30.63 6.86 -10.83
C ASN A 842 31.11 5.98 -9.66
N ASN A 843 30.51 4.81 -9.44
CA ASN A 843 30.84 3.90 -8.34
C ASN A 843 31.47 2.57 -8.84
N LEU A 844 31.75 2.44 -10.13
CA LEU A 844 32.57 1.35 -10.72
C LEU A 844 34.04 1.63 -10.57
#